data_82a6b6b03b89c63e3a74ec586e0e183a
#
_entry.id   82a6b6b03b89c63e3a74ec586e0e183a
#
_cell.length_a   1.000
_cell.length_b   1.000
_cell.length_c   1.000
_cell.angle_alpha   90.00
_cell.angle_beta   90.00
_cell.angle_gamma   90.00
#
_symmetry.space_group_name_H-M   'P 1'
#
loop_
_entity.id
_entity.type
_entity.pdbx_description
1 polymer ?
#
loop_
_entity_poly.entity_id
_entity_poly.type
_entity_poly.pdbx_seq_one_letter_code
_entity_poly.pdbx_strand_id
1 'polypeptide(L)'
;MNFLTRFSLKNAVAVFIVSFLLILVGLYSFSKLKIDLLPNIEFPQLSIEATYPGASPDDVNESVTLKIEDQVKGIEGVKSVQSVSYENVGIINLEFPFNTDLDKVEQQINSSIKELDLPESSNVDVNRFSFGSFPIFNISLFAKDDANLEKVLNDEVIPELNKIQGINSVSVGGVKEDLLQITVDKEKAAQAGLTLDGMKEQINQKAVSFPAGTLNGKELQIPVRVEEKVATIGALKKIQLKSTTNPEAKPVKLGDIAKVEAVTEQGEYTRYDGKDALSMAITKKQDANTVEVASETMKILKKYDDQLDYAIGFDSADGIEKSVETLVREGLLGALFASLAVLIFLRNFRATIIAIISIPLSLLVSAIFLNQLDISLNIMTLGGMAVAVGRVVDDSIVVIENIFRRVRRSEEGMSNELVESSTKEILKAITSSTITTVVVFLPIGFVGGITGEFFLPFALTVVFSLLASLLVAITIVPILAKFAFKKVPPEEKEGKLQRGYAKAIAWSLNHKIKILILSFILLFSSFALVPSLGFTFIPNEEQKMLQANVQLPASTSLEKTNDVSLKIEKMFADQNEISDVTTEVGSRDFSTGVKRPNQVGYFLNVKEGVNVDTFIDKVQKKMESITKEESPKATVNVQEASTGGPPTNNNVTVDLYSSNLNDLQKAAKQVENHLNKDKRLKYVTNNFSDKQKQLVVEVDPDKAAEYGVSGFQLLGTISDQTKPVSVGDLKLDNTKRAVQLSYDKDLSSVKEIKDLQVFTERGPVLVKDIADVRTIDTFTSIQKLDGKVFARVEADIKGDDVQAVTKDVVDGVKKLDLPKDVSLDGGGGSDETVEVFQSLGLAILTAIGLVYLTMLVTFGKARIPFIILSSLIFVPIGSLVGLVLAKEPLSVSVMIGFLMLIGIVTTNAIVLVDRITQNREQKGMTIRQSLIEAGKTRLRPILMTAFATIAALIPLALTTSSGTLISKGLAITVIGGLASSTLLTLIIIPVVYELFFAKQVKREKQLEKETT
;
A
#
# COMPACT_ATOMS: atom_id res chain seq x y z
N MET A 1 -31.79 -20.75 -20.54
CA MET A 1 -32.21 -20.24 -19.23
C MET A 1 -33.63 -20.58 -18.82
N ASN A 2 -34.63 -20.59 -19.72
CA ASN A 2 -35.99 -21.02 -19.37
C ASN A 2 -36.05 -22.47 -18.82
N PHE A 3 -35.11 -23.33 -19.22
CA PHE A 3 -34.94 -24.68 -18.68
C PHE A 3 -34.64 -24.65 -17.16
N LEU A 4 -33.82 -23.70 -16.67
CA LEU A 4 -33.48 -23.62 -15.25
C LEU A 4 -34.71 -23.26 -14.40
N THR A 5 -35.53 -22.30 -14.84
CA THR A 5 -36.77 -21.93 -14.13
C THR A 5 -37.75 -23.07 -14.08
N ARG A 6 -37.92 -23.79 -15.21
CA ARG A 6 -38.79 -24.94 -15.29
C ARG A 6 -38.29 -26.11 -14.44
N PHE A 7 -36.97 -26.35 -14.47
CA PHE A 7 -36.35 -27.40 -13.63
C PHE A 7 -36.54 -27.09 -12.16
N SER A 8 -36.31 -25.82 -11.76
CA SER A 8 -36.41 -25.39 -10.37
C SER A 8 -37.83 -25.44 -9.82
N LEU A 9 -38.83 -25.05 -10.62
CA LEU A 9 -40.25 -25.15 -10.22
C LEU A 9 -40.71 -26.63 -10.10
N LYS A 10 -40.14 -27.53 -10.92
CA LYS A 10 -40.45 -28.97 -10.85
C LYS A 10 -39.74 -29.65 -9.69
N ASN A 11 -38.53 -29.24 -9.35
CA ASN A 11 -37.65 -29.86 -8.35
C ASN A 11 -37.35 -28.90 -7.17
N ALA A 12 -38.38 -28.24 -6.65
CA ALA A 12 -38.21 -27.17 -5.64
C ALA A 12 -37.44 -27.62 -4.40
N VAL A 13 -37.67 -28.86 -3.90
CA VAL A 13 -36.97 -29.40 -2.73
C VAL A 13 -35.45 -29.52 -3.01
N ALA A 14 -35.08 -30.05 -4.15
CA ALA A 14 -33.67 -30.19 -4.54
C ALA A 14 -32.97 -28.82 -4.63
N VAL A 15 -33.65 -27.82 -5.21
CA VAL A 15 -33.14 -26.45 -5.29
C VAL A 15 -32.95 -25.83 -3.91
N PHE A 16 -33.86 -26.03 -2.96
CA PHE A 16 -33.69 -25.57 -1.59
C PHE A 16 -32.54 -26.27 -0.86
N ILE A 17 -32.35 -27.58 -1.06
CA ILE A 17 -31.21 -28.31 -0.48
C ILE A 17 -29.88 -27.75 -1.03
N VAL A 18 -29.78 -27.57 -2.36
CA VAL A 18 -28.59 -26.99 -2.99
C VAL A 18 -28.35 -25.54 -2.47
N SER A 19 -29.39 -24.74 -2.36
CA SER A 19 -29.28 -23.37 -1.82
C SER A 19 -28.81 -23.36 -0.37
N PHE A 20 -29.31 -24.27 0.45
CA PHE A 20 -28.87 -24.41 1.84
C PHE A 20 -27.39 -24.86 1.92
N LEU A 21 -26.99 -25.82 1.09
CA LEU A 21 -25.58 -26.22 0.99
C LEU A 21 -24.69 -25.06 0.53
N LEU A 22 -25.11 -24.25 -0.45
CA LEU A 22 -24.38 -23.05 -0.88
C LEU A 22 -24.24 -22.01 0.25
N ILE A 23 -25.27 -21.85 1.09
CA ILE A 23 -25.17 -20.98 2.28
C ILE A 23 -24.14 -21.52 3.26
N LEU A 24 -24.14 -22.83 3.57
CA LEU A 24 -23.16 -23.43 4.49
C LEU A 24 -21.73 -23.32 3.97
N VAL A 25 -21.52 -23.66 2.69
CA VAL A 25 -20.20 -23.54 2.03
C VAL A 25 -19.78 -22.06 1.95
N GLY A 26 -20.72 -21.16 1.65
CA GLY A 26 -20.45 -19.73 1.60
C GLY A 26 -20.05 -19.14 2.96
N LEU A 27 -20.74 -19.53 4.03
CA LEU A 27 -20.38 -19.14 5.41
C LEU A 27 -19.00 -19.68 5.81
N TYR A 28 -18.72 -20.94 5.47
CA TYR A 28 -17.39 -21.52 5.67
C TYR A 28 -16.32 -20.79 4.89
N SER A 29 -16.55 -20.52 3.60
CA SER A 29 -15.60 -19.77 2.77
C SER A 29 -15.38 -18.36 3.29
N PHE A 30 -16.46 -17.66 3.69
CA PHE A 30 -16.37 -16.32 4.27
C PHE A 30 -15.52 -16.29 5.55
N SER A 31 -15.68 -17.31 6.42
CA SER A 31 -14.88 -17.42 7.66
C SER A 31 -13.41 -17.80 7.42
N LYS A 32 -13.07 -18.26 6.21
CA LYS A 32 -11.70 -18.62 5.80
C LYS A 32 -11.02 -17.57 4.95
N LEU A 33 -11.72 -16.51 4.55
CA LEU A 33 -11.10 -15.42 3.83
C LEU A 33 -10.03 -14.75 4.71
N LYS A 34 -8.86 -14.53 4.13
CA LYS A 34 -7.81 -13.71 4.75
C LYS A 34 -8.34 -12.30 4.93
N ILE A 35 -7.98 -11.65 6.02
CA ILE A 35 -8.44 -10.29 6.34
C ILE A 35 -7.23 -9.38 6.27
N ASP A 36 -7.26 -8.42 5.34
CA ASP A 36 -6.22 -7.43 5.10
C ASP A 36 -6.83 -6.05 4.88
N LEU A 37 -6.04 -4.99 5.02
CA LEU A 37 -6.50 -3.63 4.72
C LEU A 37 -6.69 -3.44 3.20
N LEU A 38 -5.68 -3.83 2.43
CA LEU A 38 -5.60 -3.67 0.99
C LEU A 38 -5.52 -5.02 0.29
N PRO A 39 -5.81 -5.08 -1.02
CA PRO A 39 -5.50 -6.25 -1.82
C PRO A 39 -4.01 -6.60 -1.72
N ASN A 40 -3.70 -7.89 -1.81
CA ASN A 40 -2.33 -8.35 -1.86
C ASN A 40 -1.72 -7.99 -3.24
N ILE A 41 -0.99 -6.87 -3.28
CA ILE A 41 -0.33 -6.37 -4.51
C ILE A 41 1.15 -6.65 -4.41
N GLU A 42 1.70 -7.36 -5.37
CA GLU A 42 3.14 -7.45 -5.57
C GLU A 42 3.63 -6.21 -6.32
N PHE A 43 4.45 -5.40 -5.62
CA PHE A 43 5.15 -4.33 -6.31
C PHE A 43 6.30 -4.93 -7.12
N PRO A 44 6.37 -4.61 -8.40
CA PRO A 44 7.43 -5.13 -9.25
C PRO A 44 8.73 -4.35 -8.99
N GLN A 45 9.24 -4.45 -7.76
CA GLN A 45 10.44 -3.78 -7.29
C GLN A 45 11.37 -4.76 -6.58
N LEU A 46 12.66 -4.67 -6.90
CA LEU A 46 13.73 -5.39 -6.23
C LEU A 46 14.73 -4.38 -5.67
N SER A 47 15.21 -4.63 -4.46
CA SER A 47 16.24 -3.83 -3.81
C SER A 47 17.50 -4.67 -3.63
N ILE A 48 18.63 -4.16 -4.09
CA ILE A 48 19.94 -4.77 -3.93
C ILE A 48 20.66 -3.97 -2.86
N GLU A 49 20.97 -4.60 -1.73
CA GLU A 49 21.77 -4.03 -0.66
C GLU A 49 23.19 -4.58 -0.76
N ALA A 50 24.15 -3.69 -0.95
CA ALA A 50 25.56 -4.05 -1.08
C ALA A 50 26.34 -3.37 0.04
N THR A 51 26.76 -4.13 1.06
CA THR A 51 27.57 -3.63 2.16
C THR A 51 29.06 -3.66 1.81
N TYR A 52 29.77 -2.57 2.11
CA TYR A 52 31.21 -2.45 1.93
C TYR A 52 31.81 -1.75 3.16
N PRO A 53 32.15 -2.49 4.24
CA PRO A 53 32.56 -1.93 5.52
C PRO A 53 33.80 -1.03 5.44
N GLY A 54 33.69 0.18 5.97
CA GLY A 54 34.78 1.15 6.02
C GLY A 54 34.93 2.02 4.79
N ALA A 55 34.08 1.83 3.79
CA ALA A 55 34.11 2.62 2.55
C ALA A 55 33.34 3.92 2.70
N SER A 56 33.88 5.02 2.14
CA SER A 56 33.13 6.29 2.00
C SER A 56 32.01 6.17 0.98
N PRO A 57 31.07 7.12 0.90
CA PRO A 57 30.04 7.14 -0.12
C PRO A 57 30.62 7.13 -1.55
N ASP A 58 31.74 7.82 -1.77
CA ASP A 58 32.42 7.84 -3.08
C ASP A 58 32.99 6.45 -3.40
N ASP A 59 33.68 5.80 -2.43
CA ASP A 59 34.24 4.44 -2.62
C ASP A 59 33.15 3.40 -2.86
N VAL A 60 32.04 3.46 -2.11
CA VAL A 60 30.86 2.59 -2.31
C VAL A 60 30.30 2.80 -3.70
N ASN A 61 30.18 4.07 -4.13
CA ASN A 61 29.65 4.40 -5.43
C ASN A 61 30.53 3.85 -6.55
N GLU A 62 31.84 4.07 -6.50
CA GLU A 62 32.77 3.67 -7.60
C GLU A 62 33.06 2.18 -7.62
N SER A 63 33.30 1.57 -6.44
CA SER A 63 33.76 0.19 -6.35
C SER A 63 32.63 -0.85 -6.34
N VAL A 64 31.41 -0.46 -5.96
CA VAL A 64 30.28 -1.38 -5.76
C VAL A 64 29.05 -0.94 -6.55
N THR A 65 28.49 0.24 -6.24
CA THR A 65 27.17 0.64 -6.77
C THR A 65 27.18 0.78 -8.29
N LEU A 66 28.17 1.47 -8.87
CA LEU A 66 28.29 1.62 -10.31
C LEU A 66 28.42 0.30 -11.05
N LYS A 67 29.22 -0.64 -10.53
CA LYS A 67 29.39 -1.96 -11.13
C LYS A 67 28.08 -2.75 -11.17
N ILE A 68 27.30 -2.66 -10.08
CA ILE A 68 25.99 -3.32 -10.00
C ILE A 68 24.99 -2.61 -10.92
N GLU A 69 24.92 -1.27 -10.92
CA GLU A 69 24.04 -0.50 -11.80
C GLU A 69 24.26 -0.85 -13.28
N ASP A 70 25.51 -0.87 -13.73
CA ASP A 70 25.84 -1.14 -15.13
C ASP A 70 25.45 -2.57 -15.53
N GLN A 71 25.56 -3.53 -14.61
CA GLN A 71 25.15 -4.90 -14.83
C GLN A 71 23.62 -5.06 -14.90
N VAL A 72 22.89 -4.44 -13.96
CA VAL A 72 21.43 -4.61 -13.86
C VAL A 72 20.66 -3.81 -14.90
N LYS A 73 21.20 -2.70 -15.42
CA LYS A 73 20.61 -1.95 -16.54
C LYS A 73 20.43 -2.78 -17.81
N GLY A 74 21.25 -3.81 -18.00
CA GLY A 74 21.18 -4.71 -19.15
C GLY A 74 20.08 -5.77 -19.03
N ILE A 75 19.39 -5.88 -17.91
CA ILE A 75 18.36 -6.88 -17.67
C ILE A 75 17.06 -6.45 -18.37
N GLU A 76 16.49 -7.37 -19.13
CA GLU A 76 15.25 -7.14 -19.88
C GLU A 76 14.09 -6.82 -18.93
N GLY A 77 13.38 -5.73 -19.20
CA GLY A 77 12.22 -5.32 -18.46
C GLY A 77 12.50 -4.31 -17.33
N VAL A 78 13.73 -3.93 -17.05
CA VAL A 78 14.01 -2.87 -16.08
C VAL A 78 13.44 -1.54 -16.58
N LYS A 79 12.57 -0.92 -15.81
CA LYS A 79 11.90 0.36 -16.10
C LYS A 79 12.73 1.54 -15.60
N SER A 80 13.22 1.47 -14.36
CA SER A 80 14.09 2.48 -13.76
C SER A 80 15.06 1.84 -12.76
N VAL A 81 16.22 2.49 -12.59
CA VAL A 81 17.26 2.11 -11.63
C VAL A 81 17.57 3.31 -10.76
N GLN A 82 17.21 3.25 -9.50
CA GLN A 82 17.58 4.26 -8.51
C GLN A 82 18.62 3.69 -7.56
N SER A 83 19.72 4.41 -7.35
CA SER A 83 20.75 4.00 -6.41
C SER A 83 21.09 5.08 -5.41
N VAL A 84 21.51 4.64 -4.23
CA VAL A 84 22.03 5.51 -3.18
C VAL A 84 23.27 4.86 -2.58
N SER A 85 24.39 5.59 -2.60
CA SER A 85 25.62 5.17 -1.94
C SER A 85 25.79 5.97 -0.66
N TYR A 86 25.75 5.28 0.49
CA TYR A 86 26.07 5.79 1.81
C TYR A 86 27.46 5.32 2.25
N GLU A 87 27.91 5.79 3.40
CA GLU A 87 29.04 5.18 4.09
C GLU A 87 28.75 3.72 4.42
N ASN A 88 29.63 2.80 4.02
CA ASN A 88 29.55 1.35 4.22
C ASN A 88 28.49 0.60 3.41
N VAL A 89 27.58 1.23 2.68
CA VAL A 89 26.50 0.53 1.99
C VAL A 89 26.00 1.26 0.73
N GLY A 90 25.80 0.48 -0.34
CA GLY A 90 25.08 0.90 -1.54
C GLY A 90 23.72 0.20 -1.62
N ILE A 91 22.69 0.94 -1.98
CA ILE A 91 21.33 0.43 -2.18
C ILE A 91 20.92 0.73 -3.61
N ILE A 92 20.50 -0.27 -4.34
CA ILE A 92 20.05 -0.14 -5.73
C ILE A 92 18.62 -0.68 -5.84
N ASN A 93 17.68 0.19 -6.12
CA ASN A 93 16.27 -0.15 -6.30
C ASN A 93 15.96 -0.24 -7.80
N LEU A 94 15.36 -1.36 -8.18
CA LEU A 94 14.97 -1.66 -9.55
C LEU A 94 13.46 -1.70 -9.64
N GLU A 95 12.89 -0.97 -10.59
CA GLU A 95 11.46 -0.98 -10.88
C GLU A 95 11.21 -1.72 -12.20
N PHE A 96 10.15 -2.54 -12.23
CA PHE A 96 9.72 -3.33 -13.37
C PHE A 96 8.25 -3.07 -13.69
N PRO A 97 7.77 -3.43 -14.89
CA PRO A 97 6.34 -3.48 -15.18
C PRO A 97 5.59 -4.51 -14.30
N PHE A 98 4.34 -4.22 -13.96
CA PHE A 98 3.51 -5.08 -13.09
C PHE A 98 3.29 -6.54 -13.56
N ASN A 99 3.54 -6.83 -14.83
CA ASN A 99 3.43 -8.18 -15.39
C ASN A 99 4.77 -8.94 -15.43
N THR A 100 5.78 -8.45 -14.73
CA THR A 100 7.12 -9.06 -14.71
C THR A 100 7.15 -10.26 -13.76
N ASP A 101 7.73 -11.37 -14.21
CA ASP A 101 8.03 -12.54 -13.38
C ASP A 101 9.25 -12.24 -12.50
N LEU A 102 8.97 -11.78 -11.26
CA LEU A 102 10.02 -11.38 -10.31
C LEU A 102 10.90 -12.55 -9.87
N ASP A 103 10.38 -13.79 -9.83
CA ASP A 103 11.19 -14.97 -9.47
C ASP A 103 12.32 -15.18 -10.48
N LYS A 104 11.99 -15.07 -11.76
CA LYS A 104 12.96 -15.21 -12.85
C LYS A 104 13.98 -14.07 -12.85
N VAL A 105 13.50 -12.84 -12.67
CA VAL A 105 14.38 -11.66 -12.69
C VAL A 105 15.31 -11.65 -11.47
N GLU A 106 14.84 -11.99 -10.29
CA GLU A 106 15.66 -12.10 -9.09
C GLU A 106 16.76 -13.15 -9.24
N GLN A 107 16.44 -14.32 -9.81
CA GLN A 107 17.44 -15.34 -10.11
C GLN A 107 18.48 -14.84 -11.11
N GLN A 108 18.07 -14.09 -12.14
CA GLN A 108 18.94 -13.50 -13.13
C GLN A 108 19.86 -12.46 -12.51
N ILE A 109 19.33 -11.57 -11.66
CA ILE A 109 20.10 -10.56 -10.92
C ILE A 109 21.13 -11.24 -10.02
N ASN A 110 20.72 -12.22 -9.21
CA ASN A 110 21.60 -12.95 -8.32
C ASN A 110 22.74 -13.65 -9.08
N SER A 111 22.46 -14.18 -10.27
CA SER A 111 23.49 -14.80 -11.11
C SER A 111 24.45 -13.76 -11.67
N SER A 112 23.92 -12.64 -12.16
CA SER A 112 24.73 -11.57 -12.75
C SER A 112 25.64 -10.88 -11.73
N ILE A 113 25.17 -10.69 -10.49
CA ILE A 113 25.95 -10.09 -9.41
C ILE A 113 27.14 -10.97 -9.02
N LYS A 114 26.96 -12.30 -8.99
CA LYS A 114 28.03 -13.24 -8.66
C LYS A 114 29.20 -13.24 -9.65
N GLU A 115 28.98 -12.76 -10.86
CA GLU A 115 30.02 -12.64 -11.91
C GLU A 115 30.80 -11.32 -11.79
N LEU A 116 30.36 -10.37 -10.95
CA LEU A 116 31.02 -9.09 -10.77
C LEU A 116 32.29 -9.23 -9.91
N ASP A 117 33.34 -8.55 -10.31
CA ASP A 117 34.56 -8.38 -9.52
C ASP A 117 34.35 -7.26 -8.48
N LEU A 118 33.68 -7.60 -7.39
CA LEU A 118 33.46 -6.73 -6.26
C LEU A 118 34.56 -6.90 -5.21
N PRO A 119 34.79 -5.90 -4.33
CA PRO A 119 35.73 -6.03 -3.22
C PRO A 119 35.42 -7.26 -2.33
N GLU A 120 36.46 -8.02 -1.94
CA GLU A 120 36.29 -9.26 -1.13
C GLU A 120 35.54 -9.04 0.20
N SER A 121 35.61 -7.83 0.76
CA SER A 121 34.91 -7.47 2.00
C SER A 121 33.47 -7.03 1.78
N SER A 122 33.00 -6.97 0.52
CA SER A 122 31.61 -6.61 0.23
C SER A 122 30.69 -7.82 0.33
N ASN A 123 29.45 -7.59 0.80
CA ASN A 123 28.37 -8.57 0.75
C ASN A 123 27.16 -7.95 0.03
N VAL A 124 26.49 -8.74 -0.82
CA VAL A 124 25.37 -8.27 -1.61
C VAL A 124 24.17 -9.17 -1.38
N ASP A 125 23.06 -8.56 -1.00
CA ASP A 125 21.77 -9.20 -0.77
C ASP A 125 20.71 -8.60 -1.69
N VAL A 126 19.89 -9.46 -2.30
CA VAL A 126 18.78 -9.05 -3.16
C VAL A 126 17.47 -9.31 -2.42
N ASN A 127 16.68 -8.26 -2.24
CA ASN A 127 15.44 -8.29 -1.47
C ASN A 127 14.26 -7.83 -2.33
N ARG A 128 13.08 -8.43 -2.13
CA ARG A 128 11.84 -7.97 -2.73
C ARG A 128 11.20 -6.90 -1.85
N PHE A 129 10.73 -5.83 -2.48
CA PHE A 129 9.88 -4.88 -1.79
C PHE A 129 8.44 -5.39 -1.77
N SER A 130 7.86 -5.51 -0.61
CA SER A 130 6.44 -5.86 -0.45
C SER A 130 5.83 -5.10 0.73
N PHE A 131 4.51 -4.94 0.74
CA PHE A 131 3.83 -4.41 1.93
C PHE A 131 4.03 -5.30 3.17
N GLY A 132 4.29 -6.60 3.00
CA GLY A 132 4.65 -7.50 4.08
C GLY A 132 6.00 -7.21 4.73
N SER A 133 6.84 -6.41 4.08
CA SER A 133 8.15 -5.98 4.65
C SER A 133 7.99 -4.93 5.77
N PHE A 134 6.84 -4.23 5.82
CA PHE A 134 6.57 -3.33 6.93
C PHE A 134 6.10 -4.11 8.16
N PRO A 135 6.53 -3.69 9.37
CA PRO A 135 6.03 -4.31 10.60
C PRO A 135 4.50 -4.19 10.71
N ILE A 136 3.86 -5.32 11.01
CA ILE A 136 2.43 -5.33 11.37
C ILE A 136 2.22 -5.00 12.86
N PHE A 137 3.27 -5.23 13.66
CA PHE A 137 3.33 -4.88 15.06
C PHE A 137 4.65 -4.20 15.40
N ASN A 138 4.57 -3.17 16.25
CA ASN A 138 5.68 -2.68 17.05
C ASN A 138 5.27 -2.71 18.52
N ILE A 139 5.93 -3.55 19.30
CA ILE A 139 5.61 -3.84 20.70
C ILE A 139 6.80 -3.48 21.56
N SER A 140 6.60 -2.60 22.52
CA SER A 140 7.58 -2.27 23.54
C SER A 140 7.47 -3.28 24.69
N LEU A 141 8.58 -3.95 25.03
CA LEU A 141 8.64 -5.02 26.02
C LEU A 141 9.44 -4.56 27.23
N PHE A 142 8.95 -4.93 28.41
CA PHE A 142 9.57 -4.57 29.70
C PHE A 142 9.83 -5.82 30.53
N ALA A 143 10.95 -5.83 31.26
CA ALA A 143 11.19 -6.88 32.23
C ALA A 143 10.20 -6.75 33.39
N LYS A 144 9.66 -7.87 33.83
CA LYS A 144 8.86 -7.97 35.02
C LYS A 144 9.71 -8.58 36.12
N ASP A 145 9.70 -7.94 37.29
CA ASP A 145 10.57 -8.28 38.40
C ASP A 145 12.06 -8.35 37.99
N ASP A 146 12.81 -9.36 38.42
CA ASP A 146 14.21 -9.58 38.08
C ASP A 146 14.44 -10.49 36.86
N ALA A 147 13.42 -10.65 35.99
CA ALA A 147 13.54 -11.49 34.79
C ALA A 147 14.56 -10.92 33.82
N ASN A 148 15.44 -11.79 33.29
CA ASN A 148 16.28 -11.42 32.17
C ASN A 148 15.47 -11.46 30.89
N LEU A 149 14.91 -10.30 30.50
CA LEU A 149 14.02 -10.15 29.36
C LEU A 149 14.64 -10.64 28.05
N GLU A 150 15.91 -10.31 27.79
CA GLU A 150 16.61 -10.73 26.58
C GLU A 150 16.70 -12.25 26.47
N LYS A 151 16.97 -12.92 27.61
CA LYS A 151 17.04 -14.37 27.65
C LYS A 151 15.65 -14.99 27.40
N VAL A 152 14.61 -14.49 28.05
CA VAL A 152 13.24 -14.97 27.85
C VAL A 152 12.83 -14.79 26.38
N LEU A 153 13.15 -13.66 25.77
CA LEU A 153 12.85 -13.41 24.38
C LEU A 153 13.60 -14.38 23.45
N ASN A 154 14.90 -14.50 23.60
CA ASN A 154 15.73 -15.30 22.69
C ASN A 154 15.51 -16.81 22.85
N ASP A 155 15.37 -17.30 24.08
CA ASP A 155 15.28 -18.73 24.35
C ASP A 155 13.83 -19.28 24.22
N GLU A 156 12.81 -18.45 24.45
CA GLU A 156 11.43 -18.92 24.55
C GLU A 156 10.47 -18.19 23.60
N VAL A 157 10.34 -16.85 23.68
CA VAL A 157 9.29 -16.11 22.96
C VAL A 157 9.52 -16.09 21.46
N ILE A 158 10.71 -15.67 20.99
CA ILE A 158 11.02 -15.59 19.55
C ILE A 158 10.93 -16.95 18.87
N PRO A 159 11.45 -18.07 19.46
CA PRO A 159 11.26 -19.40 18.89
C PRO A 159 9.79 -19.84 18.79
N GLU A 160 8.92 -19.43 19.74
CA GLU A 160 7.48 -19.69 19.65
C GLU A 160 6.80 -18.84 18.58
N LEU A 161 7.13 -17.54 18.50
CA LEU A 161 6.60 -16.63 17.48
C LEU A 161 6.97 -17.10 16.07
N ASN A 162 8.21 -17.53 15.85
CA ASN A 162 8.66 -18.04 14.55
C ASN A 162 7.97 -19.34 14.10
N LYS A 163 7.22 -20.02 14.99
CA LYS A 163 6.37 -21.17 14.62
C LYS A 163 5.01 -20.76 14.07
N ILE A 164 4.61 -19.50 14.27
CA ILE A 164 3.33 -19.00 13.72
C ILE A 164 3.44 -19.01 12.20
N GLN A 165 2.51 -19.70 11.58
CA GLN A 165 2.40 -19.73 10.12
C GLN A 165 2.01 -18.33 9.64
N GLY A 166 2.87 -17.69 8.85
CA GLY A 166 2.61 -16.35 8.33
C GLY A 166 3.54 -15.25 8.86
N ILE A 167 4.28 -15.48 9.93
CA ILE A 167 5.38 -14.58 10.32
C ILE A 167 6.54 -14.72 9.34
N ASN A 168 7.04 -13.58 8.87
CA ASN A 168 8.24 -13.49 8.05
C ASN A 168 9.49 -13.31 8.92
N SER A 169 9.48 -12.30 9.79
CA SER A 169 10.59 -12.05 10.73
C SER A 169 10.10 -11.44 12.03
N VAL A 170 10.85 -11.71 13.08
CA VAL A 170 10.73 -11.06 14.40
C VAL A 170 12.07 -10.40 14.68
N SER A 171 12.12 -9.09 14.79
CA SER A 171 13.30 -8.31 15.13
C SER A 171 13.12 -7.63 16.49
N VAL A 172 14.18 -7.57 17.26
CA VAL A 172 14.17 -6.91 18.58
C VAL A 172 15.27 -5.86 18.59
N GLY A 173 14.87 -4.62 18.85
CA GLY A 173 15.74 -3.47 19.01
C GLY A 173 15.95 -3.13 20.50
N GLY A 174 17.02 -2.37 20.78
CA GLY A 174 17.37 -1.98 22.14
C GLY A 174 18.12 -3.03 22.94
N VAL A 175 18.43 -4.17 22.32
CA VAL A 175 19.19 -5.26 22.96
C VAL A 175 20.61 -4.81 23.25
N LYS A 176 21.09 -5.14 24.44
CA LYS A 176 22.48 -4.92 24.85
C LYS A 176 23.33 -6.08 24.37
N GLU A 177 24.42 -5.79 23.68
CA GLU A 177 25.35 -6.81 23.22
C GLU A 177 26.43 -7.07 24.27
N ASP A 178 26.51 -8.30 24.75
CA ASP A 178 27.61 -8.73 25.61
C ASP A 178 28.85 -8.94 24.75
N LEU A 179 29.81 -8.03 24.90
CA LEU A 179 31.06 -7.99 24.16
C LEU A 179 32.25 -8.31 25.08
N LEU A 180 33.20 -9.07 24.62
CA LEU A 180 34.48 -9.19 25.27
C LEU A 180 35.47 -8.20 24.62
N GLN A 181 35.71 -7.10 25.32
CA GLN A 181 36.63 -6.07 24.88
C GLN A 181 38.05 -6.43 25.32
N ILE A 182 38.97 -6.50 24.37
CA ILE A 182 40.38 -6.65 24.60
C ILE A 182 41.05 -5.31 24.28
N THR A 183 41.28 -4.52 25.32
CA THR A 183 41.91 -3.20 25.20
C THR A 183 43.42 -3.36 25.30
N VAL A 184 44.13 -3.20 24.21
CA VAL A 184 45.54 -3.42 24.03
C VAL A 184 46.31 -2.13 24.36
N ASP A 185 47.31 -2.23 25.23
CA ASP A 185 48.28 -1.16 25.51
C ASP A 185 49.15 -0.95 24.26
N LYS A 186 48.93 0.19 23.59
CA LYS A 186 49.58 0.52 22.31
C LYS A 186 51.10 0.53 22.39
N GLU A 187 51.66 1.04 23.51
CA GLU A 187 53.11 1.14 23.67
C GLU A 187 53.76 -0.23 23.87
N LYS A 188 53.12 -1.09 24.67
CA LYS A 188 53.61 -2.47 24.91
C LYS A 188 53.45 -3.32 23.64
N ALA A 189 52.37 -3.17 22.92
CA ALA A 189 52.14 -3.88 21.65
C ALA A 189 53.21 -3.48 20.61
N ALA A 190 53.50 -2.20 20.49
CA ALA A 190 54.55 -1.70 19.61
C ALA A 190 55.91 -2.21 19.98
N GLN A 191 56.28 -2.23 21.29
CA GLN A 191 57.54 -2.78 21.77
C GLN A 191 57.66 -4.29 21.51
N ALA A 192 56.53 -5.01 21.57
CA ALA A 192 56.44 -6.44 21.24
C ALA A 192 56.39 -6.74 19.75
N GLY A 193 56.31 -5.72 18.88
CA GLY A 193 56.12 -5.89 17.43
C GLY A 193 54.83 -6.58 17.05
N LEU A 194 53.71 -6.24 17.72
CA LEU A 194 52.38 -6.81 17.53
C LEU A 194 51.41 -5.77 16.97
N THR A 195 50.62 -6.17 15.95
CA THR A 195 49.49 -5.43 15.40
C THR A 195 48.17 -6.07 15.86
N LEU A 196 47.07 -5.34 15.85
CA LEU A 196 45.76 -5.92 16.23
C LEU A 196 45.37 -7.07 15.30
N ASP A 197 45.56 -6.94 13.99
CA ASP A 197 45.28 -8.00 13.01
C ASP A 197 46.19 -9.24 13.28
N GLY A 198 47.47 -9.05 13.56
CA GLY A 198 48.38 -10.12 13.90
C GLY A 198 47.99 -10.84 15.21
N MET A 199 47.45 -10.09 16.21
CA MET A 199 46.90 -10.66 17.44
C MET A 199 45.60 -11.42 17.15
N LYS A 200 44.69 -10.89 16.36
CA LYS A 200 43.44 -11.55 15.92
C LYS A 200 43.76 -12.91 15.30
N GLU A 201 44.69 -12.94 14.35
CA GLU A 201 45.04 -14.16 13.66
C GLU A 201 45.60 -15.21 14.63
N GLN A 202 46.49 -14.80 15.53
CA GLN A 202 47.05 -15.70 16.53
C GLN A 202 46.04 -16.19 17.58
N ILE A 203 45.07 -15.33 17.96
CA ILE A 203 43.95 -15.72 18.84
C ILE A 203 43.08 -16.75 18.12
N ASN A 204 42.75 -16.49 16.86
CA ASN A 204 41.93 -17.38 16.05
C ASN A 204 42.62 -18.74 15.82
N GLN A 205 43.92 -18.75 15.59
CA GLN A 205 44.70 -19.97 15.47
C GLN A 205 44.68 -20.84 16.76
N LYS A 206 44.48 -20.23 17.94
CA LYS A 206 44.38 -20.89 19.23
C LYS A 206 42.95 -21.31 19.63
N ALA A 207 41.98 -20.79 18.97
CA ALA A 207 40.56 -21.10 19.20
C ALA A 207 40.02 -22.01 18.06
N VAL A 208 40.73 -23.03 17.71
CA VAL A 208 40.53 -23.84 16.52
C VAL A 208 39.91 -25.19 16.80
N SER A 209 38.97 -25.57 16.00
CA SER A 209 38.45 -26.93 15.90
C SER A 209 38.34 -27.32 14.43
N PHE A 210 39.34 -28.00 13.88
CA PHE A 210 39.38 -28.40 12.48
C PHE A 210 39.27 -29.92 12.30
N PRO A 211 38.44 -30.37 11.31
CA PRO A 211 38.53 -31.74 10.87
C PRO A 211 39.89 -32.01 10.19
N ALA A 212 40.62 -32.96 10.73
CA ALA A 212 41.96 -33.34 10.24
C ALA A 212 41.93 -34.53 9.26
N GLY A 213 40.73 -34.88 8.74
CA GLY A 213 40.54 -36.00 7.85
C GLY A 213 39.94 -37.23 8.53
N THR A 214 40.13 -38.40 7.97
CA THR A 214 39.59 -39.66 8.43
C THR A 214 40.67 -40.72 8.52
N LEU A 215 40.76 -41.38 9.64
CA LEU A 215 41.61 -42.54 9.77
C LEU A 215 40.89 -43.75 9.12
N ASN A 216 41.41 -44.24 8.02
CA ASN A 216 40.84 -45.34 7.26
C ASN A 216 41.42 -46.67 7.79
N GLY A 217 40.65 -47.35 8.64
CA GLY A 217 40.95 -48.74 9.03
C GLY A 217 40.25 -49.72 8.11
N LYS A 218 40.57 -51.04 8.22
CA LYS A 218 39.97 -52.10 7.41
C LYS A 218 38.45 -52.26 7.63
N GLU A 219 37.95 -51.90 8.81
CA GLU A 219 36.53 -52.10 9.20
C GLU A 219 35.82 -50.81 9.63
N LEU A 220 36.58 -49.75 9.93
CA LEU A 220 36.01 -48.49 10.47
C LEU A 220 36.72 -47.28 9.87
N GLN A 221 35.96 -46.25 9.53
CA GLN A 221 36.45 -44.94 9.21
C GLN A 221 36.19 -44.02 10.42
N ILE A 222 37.24 -43.55 11.04
CA ILE A 222 37.17 -42.69 12.24
C ILE A 222 37.55 -41.28 11.85
N PRO A 223 36.61 -40.28 11.94
CA PRO A 223 36.91 -38.89 11.69
C PRO A 223 37.86 -38.37 12.78
N VAL A 224 38.92 -37.70 12.35
CA VAL A 224 39.93 -37.10 13.21
C VAL A 224 39.70 -35.60 13.27
N ARG A 225 39.66 -35.03 14.45
CA ARG A 225 39.54 -33.60 14.73
C ARG A 225 40.73 -33.17 15.57
N VAL A 226 41.30 -32.02 15.22
CA VAL A 226 42.27 -31.31 16.06
C VAL A 226 41.56 -30.16 16.75
N GLU A 227 41.61 -30.14 18.04
CA GLU A 227 40.96 -29.10 18.87
C GLU A 227 42.02 -28.44 19.79
N GLU A 228 42.09 -27.10 19.70
CA GLU A 228 42.76 -26.26 20.69
C GLU A 228 41.69 -25.31 21.25
N LYS A 229 41.29 -25.48 22.49
CA LYS A 229 40.18 -24.73 23.10
C LYS A 229 40.69 -23.65 24.03
N VAL A 230 40.35 -22.41 23.73
CA VAL A 230 40.38 -21.30 24.68
C VAL A 230 38.98 -21.24 25.34
N ALA A 231 38.79 -21.99 26.43
CA ALA A 231 37.49 -22.19 27.06
C ALA A 231 37.12 -21.13 28.11
N THR A 232 38.07 -20.32 28.56
CA THR A 232 37.86 -19.33 29.63
C THR A 232 38.58 -18.02 29.33
N ILE A 233 38.11 -16.93 29.89
CA ILE A 233 38.78 -15.61 29.83
C ILE A 233 40.20 -15.73 30.45
N GLY A 234 40.36 -16.53 31.49
CA GLY A 234 41.67 -16.79 32.07
C GLY A 234 42.65 -17.52 31.15
N ALA A 235 42.16 -18.45 30.32
CA ALA A 235 42.95 -19.10 29.27
C ALA A 235 43.30 -18.13 28.14
N LEU A 236 42.36 -17.27 27.72
CA LEU A 236 42.57 -16.23 26.71
C LEU A 236 43.71 -15.27 27.13
N LYS A 237 43.74 -14.81 28.38
CA LYS A 237 44.79 -13.96 28.92
C LYS A 237 46.17 -14.62 28.92
N LYS A 238 46.27 -15.95 28.95
CA LYS A 238 47.52 -16.72 28.96
C LYS A 238 48.05 -17.03 27.55
N ILE A 239 47.33 -16.72 26.48
CA ILE A 239 47.81 -16.93 25.11
C ILE A 239 49.13 -16.20 24.92
N GLN A 240 50.14 -16.93 24.38
CA GLN A 240 51.43 -16.37 24.03
C GLN A 240 51.33 -15.85 22.58
N LEU A 241 51.58 -14.57 22.41
CA LEU A 241 51.61 -13.88 21.13
C LEU A 241 53.09 -13.70 20.70
N LYS A 242 53.37 -14.03 19.45
CA LYS A 242 54.69 -13.88 18.85
C LYS A 242 54.70 -12.59 18.00
N SER A 243 55.84 -11.91 18.02
CA SER A 243 56.02 -10.71 17.18
C SER A 243 55.73 -11.01 15.72
N THR A 244 54.97 -10.13 15.07
CA THR A 244 54.73 -10.18 13.63
C THR A 244 55.87 -9.53 12.81
N THR A 245 56.68 -8.68 13.46
CA THR A 245 57.76 -7.93 12.83
C THR A 245 59.16 -8.46 13.14
N ASN A 246 59.32 -9.19 14.27
CA ASN A 246 60.58 -9.77 14.69
C ASN A 246 60.36 -11.22 15.22
N PRO A 247 60.56 -12.26 14.41
CA PRO A 247 60.36 -13.65 14.79
C PRO A 247 61.23 -14.14 15.93
N GLU A 248 62.36 -13.50 16.20
CA GLU A 248 63.29 -13.87 17.28
C GLU A 248 62.91 -13.26 18.64
N ALA A 249 61.90 -12.33 18.67
CA ALA A 249 61.42 -11.74 19.90
C ALA A 249 60.75 -12.77 20.81
N LYS A 250 60.95 -12.65 22.12
CA LYS A 250 60.27 -13.55 23.08
C LYS A 250 58.77 -13.38 23.03
N PRO A 251 57.98 -14.47 22.99
CA PRO A 251 56.54 -14.40 23.07
C PRO A 251 56.04 -13.67 24.32
N VAL A 252 55.01 -12.84 24.18
CA VAL A 252 54.40 -12.06 25.27
C VAL A 252 52.99 -12.60 25.53
N LYS A 253 52.56 -12.69 26.80
CA LYS A 253 51.18 -13.10 27.09
C LYS A 253 50.19 -11.96 26.78
N LEU A 254 49.05 -12.32 26.24
CA LEU A 254 47.98 -11.32 25.94
C LEU A 254 47.63 -10.51 27.21
N GLY A 255 47.50 -11.13 28.35
CA GLY A 255 47.18 -10.46 29.63
C GLY A 255 48.26 -9.52 30.17
N ASP A 256 49.52 -9.56 29.65
CA ASP A 256 50.58 -8.65 30.03
C ASP A 256 50.54 -7.33 29.24
N ILE A 257 49.93 -7.36 28.06
CA ILE A 257 49.83 -6.23 27.12
C ILE A 257 48.41 -5.74 26.87
N ALA A 258 47.37 -6.47 27.35
CA ALA A 258 46.00 -6.09 27.14
C ALA A 258 45.14 -6.31 28.40
N LYS A 259 44.15 -5.46 28.59
CA LYS A 259 43.08 -5.59 29.55
C LYS A 259 41.92 -6.32 28.83
N VAL A 260 41.45 -7.41 29.44
CA VAL A 260 40.36 -8.21 28.87
C VAL A 260 39.17 -8.12 29.83
N GLU A 261 38.08 -7.49 29.37
CA GLU A 261 36.88 -7.24 30.17
C GLU A 261 35.63 -7.59 29.37
N ALA A 262 34.64 -8.15 30.06
CA ALA A 262 33.28 -8.23 29.50
C ALA A 262 32.64 -6.86 29.67
N VAL A 263 32.23 -6.27 28.59
CA VAL A 263 31.50 -5.01 28.55
C VAL A 263 30.16 -5.26 27.89
N THR A 264 29.17 -4.49 28.30
CA THR A 264 27.87 -4.49 27.62
C THR A 264 27.76 -3.21 26.82
N GLU A 265 27.68 -3.33 25.51
CA GLU A 265 27.56 -2.21 24.58
C GLU A 265 26.12 -2.03 24.14
N GLN A 266 25.68 -0.79 24.08
CA GLN A 266 24.36 -0.44 23.61
C GLN A 266 24.48 0.14 22.21
N GLY A 267 23.98 -0.59 21.21
CA GLY A 267 24.04 -0.17 19.82
C GLY A 267 22.89 0.75 19.39
N GLU A 268 21.82 0.82 20.20
CA GLU A 268 20.64 1.64 20.00
C GLU A 268 19.84 1.77 21.29
N TYR A 269 19.08 2.84 21.45
CA TYR A 269 18.21 3.00 22.61
C TYR A 269 16.75 2.97 22.15
N THR A 270 15.93 2.19 22.84
CA THR A 270 14.47 2.15 22.63
C THR A 270 13.74 2.43 23.92
N ARG A 271 12.72 3.28 23.84
CA ARG A 271 11.91 3.67 25.01
C ARG A 271 10.43 3.82 24.63
N TYR A 272 9.58 3.61 25.63
CA TYR A 272 8.15 3.86 25.55
C TYR A 272 7.74 4.75 26.72
N ASP A 273 7.15 5.90 26.43
CA ASP A 273 6.83 6.95 27.42
C ASP A 273 8.02 7.29 28.35
N GLY A 274 9.21 7.39 27.76
CA GLY A 274 10.45 7.71 28.46
C GLY A 274 11.03 6.58 29.32
N LYS A 275 10.43 5.37 29.31
CA LYS A 275 10.94 4.19 30.01
C LYS A 275 11.71 3.31 29.04
N ASP A 276 12.89 2.82 29.46
CA ASP A 276 13.66 1.87 28.68
C ASP A 276 12.84 0.61 28.39
N ALA A 277 12.80 0.20 27.13
CA ALA A 277 12.08 -0.95 26.64
C ALA A 277 12.89 -1.67 25.56
N LEU A 278 12.58 -2.93 25.29
CA LEU A 278 12.98 -3.57 24.04
C LEU A 278 11.87 -3.40 23.00
N SER A 279 12.21 -2.91 21.80
CA SER A 279 11.25 -2.75 20.71
C SER A 279 11.22 -4.03 19.87
N MET A 280 10.09 -4.73 19.86
CA MET A 280 9.89 -5.92 19.03
C MET A 280 9.03 -5.56 17.82
N ALA A 281 9.61 -5.67 16.63
CA ALA A 281 8.91 -5.49 15.36
C ALA A 281 8.67 -6.85 14.70
N ILE A 282 7.43 -7.08 14.26
CA ILE A 282 6.99 -8.32 13.61
C ILE A 282 6.54 -8.01 12.20
N THR A 283 7.14 -8.67 11.22
CA THR A 283 6.73 -8.62 9.82
C THR A 283 6.00 -9.89 9.42
N LYS A 284 5.07 -9.79 8.48
CA LYS A 284 4.35 -10.96 7.96
C LYS A 284 4.84 -11.37 6.57
N LYS A 285 4.61 -12.63 6.21
CA LYS A 285 4.70 -13.06 4.80
C LYS A 285 3.60 -12.36 3.99
N GLN A 286 3.89 -12.07 2.73
CA GLN A 286 3.00 -11.30 1.87
C GLN A 286 1.58 -11.87 1.80
N ASP A 287 1.43 -13.18 1.70
CA ASP A 287 0.17 -13.90 1.58
C ASP A 287 -0.49 -14.27 2.92
N ALA A 288 0.08 -13.86 4.05
CA ALA A 288 -0.43 -14.19 5.37
C ALA A 288 -1.57 -13.26 5.79
N ASN A 289 -2.51 -13.81 6.58
CA ASN A 289 -3.61 -13.05 7.18
C ASN A 289 -3.12 -12.20 8.34
N THR A 290 -3.14 -10.87 8.19
CA THR A 290 -2.62 -9.92 9.19
C THR A 290 -3.29 -10.07 10.54
N VAL A 291 -4.61 -10.17 10.58
CA VAL A 291 -5.40 -10.27 11.82
C VAL A 291 -5.12 -11.59 12.55
N GLU A 292 -4.96 -12.69 11.81
CA GLU A 292 -4.66 -14.00 12.39
C GLU A 292 -3.25 -14.03 12.99
N VAL A 293 -2.24 -13.51 12.26
CA VAL A 293 -0.87 -13.41 12.75
C VAL A 293 -0.80 -12.56 14.01
N ALA A 294 -1.50 -11.41 14.03
CA ALA A 294 -1.60 -10.55 15.18
C ALA A 294 -2.24 -11.25 16.39
N SER A 295 -3.38 -11.90 16.19
CA SER A 295 -4.08 -12.64 17.25
C SER A 295 -3.25 -13.77 17.84
N GLU A 296 -2.55 -14.55 17.01
CA GLU A 296 -1.67 -15.64 17.48
C GLU A 296 -0.45 -15.09 18.24
N THR A 297 0.13 -13.97 17.75
CA THR A 297 1.21 -13.26 18.46
C THR A 297 0.78 -12.87 19.87
N MET A 298 -0.39 -12.22 19.99
CA MET A 298 -0.91 -11.80 21.29
C MET A 298 -1.21 -12.97 22.22
N LYS A 299 -1.64 -14.12 21.68
CA LYS A 299 -1.82 -15.35 22.48
C LYS A 299 -0.51 -15.88 23.05
N ILE A 300 0.56 -15.80 22.26
CA ILE A 300 1.89 -16.22 22.72
C ILE A 300 2.39 -15.26 23.82
N LEU A 301 2.33 -13.95 23.59
CA LEU A 301 2.79 -12.97 24.57
C LEU A 301 2.07 -13.13 25.92
N LYS A 302 0.75 -13.37 25.88
CA LYS A 302 -0.05 -13.64 27.11
C LYS A 302 0.42 -14.86 27.91
N LYS A 303 1.10 -15.83 27.32
CA LYS A 303 1.64 -16.97 28.08
C LYS A 303 2.81 -16.55 28.98
N TYR A 304 3.44 -15.45 28.70
CA TYR A 304 4.60 -14.92 29.40
C TYR A 304 4.27 -13.68 30.25
N ASP A 305 2.99 -13.42 30.51
CA ASP A 305 2.53 -12.28 31.34
C ASP A 305 3.10 -12.29 32.78
N ASP A 306 3.67 -13.40 33.24
CA ASP A 306 4.34 -13.53 34.52
C ASP A 306 5.83 -13.09 34.47
N GLN A 307 6.43 -13.02 33.29
CA GLN A 307 7.85 -12.73 33.09
C GLN A 307 8.09 -11.39 32.36
N LEU A 308 7.15 -10.92 31.56
CA LEU A 308 7.28 -9.68 30.82
C LEU A 308 5.98 -8.88 30.82
N ASP A 309 6.10 -7.56 30.77
CA ASP A 309 5.03 -6.62 30.44
C ASP A 309 5.23 -6.10 29.03
N TYR A 310 4.17 -5.66 28.38
CA TYR A 310 4.24 -5.09 27.05
C TYR A 310 3.29 -3.91 26.84
N ALA A 311 3.70 -3.00 25.95
CA ALA A 311 2.86 -1.93 25.43
C ALA A 311 2.90 -1.97 23.89
N ILE A 312 1.77 -1.76 23.28
CA ILE A 312 1.64 -1.80 21.82
C ILE A 312 1.78 -0.37 21.30
N GLY A 313 2.88 -0.08 20.62
CA GLY A 313 3.11 1.20 19.97
C GLY A 313 2.39 1.30 18.63
N PHE A 314 2.37 0.19 17.87
CA PHE A 314 1.68 0.09 16.59
C PHE A 314 1.06 -1.29 16.40
N ASP A 315 -0.21 -1.31 15.99
CA ASP A 315 -0.97 -2.52 15.65
C ASP A 315 -1.78 -2.27 14.37
N SER A 316 -1.30 -2.84 13.26
CA SER A 316 -2.02 -2.73 11.99
C SER A 316 -3.31 -3.55 11.97
N ALA A 317 -3.39 -4.64 12.75
CA ALA A 317 -4.55 -5.51 12.81
C ALA A 317 -5.76 -4.82 13.45
N ASP A 318 -5.57 -4.01 14.50
CA ASP A 318 -6.63 -3.23 15.12
C ASP A 318 -7.28 -2.25 14.12
N GLY A 319 -6.46 -1.55 13.34
CA GLY A 319 -6.94 -0.67 12.27
C GLY A 319 -7.72 -1.42 11.18
N ILE A 320 -7.24 -2.60 10.79
CA ILE A 320 -7.89 -3.48 9.81
C ILE A 320 -9.23 -3.99 10.35
N GLU A 321 -9.26 -4.52 11.57
CA GLU A 321 -10.49 -5.02 12.22
C GLU A 321 -11.55 -3.94 12.30
N LYS A 322 -11.20 -2.74 12.76
CA LYS A 322 -12.10 -1.58 12.85
C LYS A 322 -12.66 -1.16 11.49
N SER A 323 -11.81 -1.14 10.45
CA SER A 323 -12.23 -0.81 9.08
C SER A 323 -13.18 -1.85 8.53
N VAL A 324 -12.87 -3.15 8.69
CA VAL A 324 -13.71 -4.27 8.27
C VAL A 324 -15.05 -4.27 9.02
N GLU A 325 -15.03 -4.10 10.34
CA GLU A 325 -16.25 -4.03 11.16
C GLU A 325 -17.16 -2.88 10.70
N THR A 326 -16.56 -1.72 10.44
CA THR A 326 -17.29 -0.54 9.94
C THR A 326 -17.92 -0.82 8.58
N LEU A 327 -17.19 -1.35 7.61
CA LEU A 327 -17.71 -1.65 6.28
C LEU A 327 -18.79 -2.73 6.31
N VAL A 328 -18.63 -3.77 7.13
CA VAL A 328 -19.63 -4.82 7.33
C VAL A 328 -20.91 -4.22 7.95
N ARG A 329 -20.77 -3.39 8.98
CA ARG A 329 -21.89 -2.67 9.60
C ARG A 329 -22.62 -1.78 8.61
N GLU A 330 -21.89 -1.02 7.81
CA GLU A 330 -22.49 -0.14 6.79
C GLU A 330 -23.14 -0.94 5.65
N GLY A 331 -22.54 -2.05 5.25
CA GLY A 331 -23.15 -2.98 4.30
C GLY A 331 -24.48 -3.58 4.83
N LEU A 332 -24.53 -3.96 6.11
CA LEU A 332 -25.75 -4.46 6.76
C LEU A 332 -26.81 -3.36 6.89
N LEU A 333 -26.43 -2.14 7.26
CA LEU A 333 -27.32 -0.97 7.29
C LEU A 333 -27.85 -0.66 5.89
N GLY A 334 -26.99 -0.74 4.88
CA GLY A 334 -27.36 -0.59 3.47
C GLY A 334 -28.41 -1.63 3.03
N ALA A 335 -28.20 -2.89 3.41
CA ALA A 335 -29.15 -3.98 3.16
C ALA A 335 -30.51 -3.72 3.87
N LEU A 336 -30.47 -3.22 5.10
CA LEU A 336 -31.68 -2.84 5.84
C LEU A 336 -32.42 -1.69 5.14
N PHE A 337 -31.72 -0.62 4.74
CA PHE A 337 -32.35 0.53 4.08
C PHE A 337 -32.90 0.16 2.69
N ALA A 338 -32.17 -0.66 1.92
CA ALA A 338 -32.68 -1.22 0.67
C ALA A 338 -33.95 -2.04 0.90
N SER A 339 -33.96 -2.86 1.95
CA SER A 339 -35.10 -3.68 2.32
C SER A 339 -36.32 -2.85 2.69
N LEU A 340 -36.11 -1.77 3.43
CA LEU A 340 -37.16 -0.80 3.80
C LEU A 340 -37.71 -0.06 2.56
N ALA A 341 -36.83 0.35 1.67
CA ALA A 341 -37.25 0.98 0.40
C ALA A 341 -38.11 0.03 -0.43
N VAL A 342 -37.69 -1.22 -0.58
CA VAL A 342 -38.47 -2.27 -1.29
C VAL A 342 -39.84 -2.48 -0.61
N LEU A 343 -39.90 -2.53 0.72
CA LEU A 343 -41.14 -2.69 1.48
C LEU A 343 -42.12 -1.52 1.24
N ILE A 344 -41.63 -0.29 1.24
CA ILE A 344 -42.44 0.91 0.99
C ILE A 344 -43.08 0.87 -0.41
N PHE A 345 -42.32 0.43 -1.42
CA PHE A 345 -42.82 0.36 -2.80
C PHE A 345 -43.68 -0.86 -3.06
N LEU A 346 -43.33 -2.07 -2.62
CA LEU A 346 -44.11 -3.29 -2.84
C LEU A 346 -45.38 -3.34 -1.96
N ARG A 347 -45.32 -2.71 -0.79
CA ARG A 347 -46.40 -2.76 0.22
C ARG A 347 -46.87 -4.17 0.55
N ASN A 348 -45.95 -5.14 0.46
CA ASN A 348 -46.18 -6.54 0.72
C ASN A 348 -44.99 -7.18 1.38
N PHE A 349 -45.08 -7.50 2.67
CA PHE A 349 -44.00 -8.05 3.47
C PHE A 349 -43.45 -9.38 2.93
N ARG A 350 -44.31 -10.27 2.42
CA ARG A 350 -43.86 -11.55 1.83
C ARG A 350 -43.05 -11.34 0.55
N ALA A 351 -43.49 -10.46 -0.33
CA ALA A 351 -42.77 -10.10 -1.55
C ALA A 351 -41.40 -9.48 -1.21
N THR A 352 -41.36 -8.64 -0.20
CA THR A 352 -40.13 -7.99 0.27
C THR A 352 -39.14 -9.03 0.80
N ILE A 353 -39.55 -9.97 1.66
CA ILE A 353 -38.66 -11.03 2.19
C ILE A 353 -38.07 -11.85 1.03
N ILE A 354 -38.89 -12.21 0.03
CA ILE A 354 -38.40 -13.01 -1.11
C ILE A 354 -37.33 -12.26 -1.91
N ALA A 355 -37.53 -10.92 -2.10
CA ALA A 355 -36.53 -10.09 -2.78
C ALA A 355 -35.21 -10.01 -1.98
N ILE A 356 -35.29 -9.86 -0.67
CA ILE A 356 -34.16 -9.66 0.23
C ILE A 356 -33.32 -10.94 0.39
N ILE A 357 -33.90 -12.14 0.31
CA ILE A 357 -33.19 -13.42 0.40
C ILE A 357 -32.07 -13.52 -0.66
N SER A 358 -32.20 -12.82 -1.78
CA SER A 358 -31.16 -12.79 -2.80
C SER A 358 -29.86 -12.16 -2.32
N ILE A 359 -29.89 -11.22 -1.36
CA ILE A 359 -28.72 -10.51 -0.87
C ILE A 359 -27.71 -11.48 -0.21
N PRO A 360 -28.05 -12.11 0.95
CA PRO A 360 -27.09 -12.98 1.62
C PRO A 360 -26.65 -14.16 0.73
N LEU A 361 -27.55 -14.72 -0.04
CA LEU A 361 -27.19 -15.86 -0.89
C LEU A 361 -26.21 -15.48 -1.98
N SER A 362 -26.38 -14.34 -2.62
CA SER A 362 -25.47 -13.87 -3.69
C SER A 362 -24.12 -13.46 -3.14
N LEU A 363 -24.08 -12.80 -1.97
CA LEU A 363 -22.82 -12.41 -1.32
C LEU A 363 -22.03 -13.63 -0.83
N LEU A 364 -22.72 -14.63 -0.26
CA LEU A 364 -22.05 -15.86 0.18
C LEU A 364 -21.51 -16.68 -1.00
N VAL A 365 -22.23 -16.70 -2.12
CA VAL A 365 -21.71 -17.34 -3.35
C VAL A 365 -20.50 -16.57 -3.88
N SER A 366 -20.52 -15.24 -3.84
CA SER A 366 -19.34 -14.42 -4.18
C SER A 366 -18.14 -14.75 -3.28
N ALA A 367 -18.36 -14.90 -1.97
CA ALA A 367 -17.31 -15.28 -1.02
C ALA A 367 -16.67 -16.65 -1.33
N ILE A 368 -17.44 -17.61 -1.85
CA ILE A 368 -16.89 -18.90 -2.32
C ILE A 368 -15.86 -18.67 -3.44
N PHE A 369 -16.22 -17.84 -4.43
CA PHE A 369 -15.31 -17.58 -5.56
C PHE A 369 -14.10 -16.76 -5.14
N LEU A 370 -14.27 -15.75 -4.25
CA LEU A 370 -13.15 -14.97 -3.70
C LEU A 370 -12.16 -15.88 -2.97
N ASN A 371 -12.65 -16.76 -2.10
CA ASN A 371 -11.81 -17.72 -1.39
C ASN A 371 -11.09 -18.70 -2.35
N GLN A 372 -11.76 -19.14 -3.43
CA GLN A 372 -11.15 -20.03 -4.42
C GLN A 372 -10.06 -19.35 -5.26
N LEU A 373 -10.14 -18.04 -5.43
CA LEU A 373 -9.17 -17.21 -6.15
C LEU A 373 -8.11 -16.59 -5.23
N ASP A 374 -8.09 -16.97 -3.96
CA ASP A 374 -7.19 -16.44 -2.92
C ASP A 374 -7.26 -14.91 -2.76
N ILE A 375 -8.44 -14.33 -3.00
CA ILE A 375 -8.70 -12.89 -2.83
C ILE A 375 -9.13 -12.64 -1.39
N SER A 376 -8.42 -11.73 -0.70
CA SER A 376 -8.69 -11.38 0.70
C SER A 376 -9.97 -10.56 0.88
N LEU A 377 -10.50 -10.58 2.09
CA LEU A 377 -11.52 -9.65 2.56
C LEU A 377 -10.83 -8.33 2.94
N ASN A 378 -10.99 -7.31 2.12
CA ASN A 378 -10.31 -6.04 2.25
C ASN A 378 -11.27 -4.88 1.90
N ILE A 379 -10.79 -3.63 1.99
CA ILE A 379 -11.61 -2.45 1.70
C ILE A 379 -12.24 -2.53 0.30
N MET A 380 -11.52 -3.05 -0.70
CA MET A 380 -12.02 -3.16 -2.07
C MET A 380 -13.12 -4.22 -2.21
N THR A 381 -12.90 -5.43 -1.68
CA THR A 381 -13.89 -6.50 -1.74
C THR A 381 -15.13 -6.18 -0.91
N LEU A 382 -14.97 -5.59 0.28
CA LEU A 382 -16.10 -5.15 1.13
C LEU A 382 -16.86 -3.99 0.50
N GLY A 383 -16.15 -3.01 -0.08
CA GLY A 383 -16.76 -1.94 -0.87
C GLY A 383 -17.56 -2.50 -2.05
N GLY A 384 -17.00 -3.48 -2.77
CA GLY A 384 -17.70 -4.20 -3.84
C GLY A 384 -18.94 -4.95 -3.35
N MET A 385 -18.87 -5.61 -2.20
CA MET A 385 -20.04 -6.26 -1.58
C MET A 385 -21.12 -5.26 -1.19
N ALA A 386 -20.75 -4.13 -0.57
CA ALA A 386 -21.69 -3.08 -0.16
C ALA A 386 -22.44 -2.48 -1.37
N VAL A 387 -21.71 -2.23 -2.46
CA VAL A 387 -22.28 -1.79 -3.74
C VAL A 387 -23.18 -2.87 -4.35
N ALA A 388 -22.74 -4.13 -4.31
CA ALA A 388 -23.51 -5.25 -4.85
C ALA A 388 -24.85 -5.44 -4.13
N VAL A 389 -24.95 -5.14 -2.83
CA VAL A 389 -26.20 -5.22 -2.05
C VAL A 389 -27.36 -4.50 -2.74
N GLY A 390 -27.13 -3.25 -3.19
CA GLY A 390 -28.16 -2.46 -3.88
C GLY A 390 -28.56 -3.03 -5.26
N ARG A 391 -27.64 -3.70 -5.96
CA ARG A 391 -27.85 -4.24 -7.30
C ARG A 391 -28.42 -5.66 -7.32
N VAL A 392 -28.01 -6.48 -6.36
CA VAL A 392 -28.46 -7.88 -6.24
C VAL A 392 -29.97 -7.99 -6.05
N VAL A 393 -30.57 -7.03 -5.38
CA VAL A 393 -32.03 -7.03 -5.14
C VAL A 393 -32.82 -6.69 -6.43
N ASP A 394 -32.21 -5.96 -7.37
CA ASP A 394 -32.86 -5.45 -8.59
C ASP A 394 -33.47 -6.58 -9.43
N ASP A 395 -32.70 -7.60 -9.77
CA ASP A 395 -33.19 -8.75 -10.56
C ASP A 395 -34.37 -9.44 -9.88
N SER A 396 -34.27 -9.65 -8.58
CA SER A 396 -35.31 -10.29 -7.75
C SER A 396 -36.58 -9.45 -7.66
N ILE A 397 -36.46 -8.13 -7.55
CA ILE A 397 -37.57 -7.17 -7.55
C ILE A 397 -38.36 -7.27 -8.84
N VAL A 398 -37.66 -7.26 -9.99
CA VAL A 398 -38.32 -7.28 -11.31
C VAL A 398 -39.06 -8.60 -11.53
N VAL A 399 -38.46 -9.73 -11.09
CA VAL A 399 -39.12 -11.06 -11.18
C VAL A 399 -40.37 -11.12 -10.31
N ILE A 400 -40.28 -10.72 -9.04
CA ILE A 400 -41.39 -10.76 -8.09
C ILE A 400 -42.51 -9.84 -8.56
N GLU A 401 -42.18 -8.62 -8.93
CA GLU A 401 -43.18 -7.65 -9.38
C GLU A 401 -43.95 -8.18 -10.61
N ASN A 402 -43.24 -8.76 -11.58
CA ASN A 402 -43.88 -9.32 -12.77
C ASN A 402 -44.79 -10.51 -12.43
N ILE A 403 -44.33 -11.46 -11.60
CA ILE A 403 -45.13 -12.61 -11.12
C ILE A 403 -46.39 -12.07 -10.38
N PHE A 404 -46.17 -11.15 -9.42
CA PHE A 404 -47.24 -10.57 -8.62
C PHE A 404 -48.29 -9.84 -9.45
N ARG A 405 -47.86 -9.06 -10.45
CA ARG A 405 -48.76 -8.36 -11.40
C ARG A 405 -49.55 -9.34 -12.24
N ARG A 406 -48.96 -10.43 -12.74
CA ARG A 406 -49.65 -11.42 -13.56
C ARG A 406 -50.62 -12.29 -12.75
N VAL A 407 -50.25 -12.65 -11.53
CA VAL A 407 -51.16 -13.39 -10.64
C VAL A 407 -52.41 -12.56 -10.29
N ARG A 408 -52.26 -11.24 -10.11
CA ARG A 408 -53.38 -10.36 -9.89
C ARG A 408 -54.40 -10.26 -11.06
N ARG A 409 -53.90 -10.50 -12.26
CA ARG A 409 -54.71 -10.45 -13.51
C ARG A 409 -55.22 -11.84 -13.92
N SER A 410 -54.83 -12.90 -13.26
CA SER A 410 -55.23 -14.27 -13.59
C SER A 410 -56.47 -14.65 -12.80
N GLU A 411 -57.47 -15.15 -13.50
CA GLU A 411 -58.70 -15.73 -12.91
C GLU A 411 -58.45 -17.11 -12.30
N GLU A 412 -57.46 -17.87 -12.81
CA GLU A 412 -57.12 -19.22 -12.41
C GLU A 412 -56.20 -19.28 -11.16
N GLY A 413 -55.71 -18.14 -10.70
CA GLY A 413 -54.82 -18.05 -9.54
C GLY A 413 -53.37 -18.48 -9.82
N MET A 414 -52.65 -18.95 -8.80
CA MET A 414 -51.23 -19.28 -8.89
C MET A 414 -51.02 -20.69 -9.44
N SER A 415 -50.38 -20.82 -10.61
CA SER A 415 -49.96 -22.10 -11.20
C SER A 415 -48.47 -22.09 -11.57
N ASN A 416 -47.91 -23.25 -11.81
CA ASN A 416 -46.51 -23.36 -12.27
C ASN A 416 -46.33 -22.71 -13.63
N GLU A 417 -47.30 -22.90 -14.51
CA GLU A 417 -47.33 -22.36 -15.87
C GLU A 417 -47.37 -20.82 -15.85
N LEU A 418 -48.13 -20.26 -14.93
CA LEU A 418 -48.21 -18.81 -14.75
C LEU A 418 -46.88 -18.24 -14.28
N VAL A 419 -46.22 -18.88 -13.28
CA VAL A 419 -44.91 -18.45 -12.77
C VAL A 419 -43.83 -18.62 -13.84
N GLU A 420 -43.79 -19.75 -14.55
CA GLU A 420 -42.84 -20.00 -15.65
C GLU A 420 -43.02 -18.95 -16.76
N SER A 421 -44.26 -18.74 -17.24
CA SER A 421 -44.53 -17.78 -18.30
C SER A 421 -44.27 -16.33 -17.87
N SER A 422 -44.51 -15.99 -16.61
CA SER A 422 -44.20 -14.67 -16.05
C SER A 422 -42.69 -14.41 -15.97
N THR A 423 -41.92 -15.41 -15.53
CA THR A 423 -40.44 -15.31 -15.50
C THR A 423 -39.88 -15.25 -16.91
N LYS A 424 -40.44 -16.05 -17.86
CA LYS A 424 -39.99 -16.05 -19.26
C LYS A 424 -40.18 -14.68 -19.95
N GLU A 425 -41.25 -13.96 -19.62
CA GLU A 425 -41.55 -12.63 -20.19
C GLU A 425 -40.41 -11.61 -19.94
N ILE A 426 -39.80 -11.67 -18.78
CA ILE A 426 -38.77 -10.71 -18.37
C ILE A 426 -37.34 -11.28 -18.43
N LEU A 427 -37.18 -12.59 -18.68
CA LEU A 427 -35.91 -13.28 -18.68
C LEU A 427 -34.88 -12.61 -19.60
N LYS A 428 -35.29 -12.22 -20.81
CA LYS A 428 -34.43 -11.57 -21.78
C LYS A 428 -33.91 -10.21 -21.25
N ALA A 429 -34.79 -9.42 -20.66
CA ALA A 429 -34.42 -8.09 -20.15
C ALA A 429 -33.47 -8.19 -18.95
N ILE A 430 -33.76 -9.09 -17.98
CA ILE A 430 -32.92 -9.29 -16.78
C ILE A 430 -31.57 -9.84 -17.17
N THR A 431 -31.50 -10.90 -17.98
CA THR A 431 -30.24 -11.47 -18.43
C THR A 431 -29.38 -10.46 -19.17
N SER A 432 -29.99 -9.71 -20.10
CA SER A 432 -29.27 -8.66 -20.84
C SER A 432 -28.76 -7.57 -19.91
N SER A 433 -29.55 -7.16 -18.95
CA SER A 433 -29.21 -6.15 -17.93
C SER A 433 -28.01 -6.58 -17.09
N THR A 434 -28.07 -7.81 -16.53
CA THR A 434 -27.00 -8.33 -15.67
C THR A 434 -25.72 -8.54 -16.46
N ILE A 435 -25.79 -9.14 -17.68
CA ILE A 435 -24.63 -9.31 -18.54
C ILE A 435 -24.04 -7.96 -18.94
N THR A 436 -24.85 -6.96 -19.27
CA THR A 436 -24.39 -5.59 -19.58
C THR A 436 -23.63 -5.00 -18.40
N THR A 437 -24.14 -5.17 -17.17
CA THR A 437 -23.44 -4.67 -15.97
C THR A 437 -22.14 -5.42 -15.73
N VAL A 438 -22.10 -6.74 -15.89
CA VAL A 438 -20.89 -7.57 -15.77
C VAL A 438 -19.83 -7.13 -16.78
N VAL A 439 -20.21 -6.92 -18.02
CA VAL A 439 -19.31 -6.52 -19.12
C VAL A 439 -18.69 -5.14 -18.89
N VAL A 440 -19.36 -4.25 -18.15
CA VAL A 440 -18.80 -2.94 -17.76
C VAL A 440 -17.54 -3.08 -16.91
N PHE A 441 -17.44 -4.12 -16.08
CA PHE A 441 -16.28 -4.36 -15.21
C PHE A 441 -15.12 -5.08 -15.88
N LEU A 442 -15.33 -5.70 -17.07
CA LEU A 442 -14.26 -6.38 -17.80
C LEU A 442 -13.06 -5.49 -18.13
N PRO A 443 -13.23 -4.24 -18.57
CA PRO A 443 -12.09 -3.38 -18.89
C PRO A 443 -11.15 -3.12 -17.71
N ILE A 444 -11.62 -3.18 -16.45
CA ILE A 444 -10.76 -3.03 -15.26
C ILE A 444 -9.67 -4.12 -15.24
N GLY A 445 -10.00 -5.35 -15.63
CA GLY A 445 -9.03 -6.43 -15.71
C GLY A 445 -7.95 -6.24 -16.80
N PHE A 446 -8.12 -5.28 -17.70
CA PHE A 446 -7.15 -4.92 -18.74
C PHE A 446 -6.44 -3.59 -18.45
N VAL A 447 -6.84 -2.87 -17.42
CA VAL A 447 -6.11 -1.72 -16.92
C VAL A 447 -4.87 -2.26 -16.21
N GLY A 448 -3.70 -1.98 -16.74
CA GLY A 448 -2.43 -2.38 -16.14
C GLY A 448 -2.06 -1.50 -14.94
N GLY A 449 -0.92 -1.80 -14.34
CA GLY A 449 -0.35 -1.02 -13.25
C GLY A 449 -1.09 -1.21 -11.92
N ILE A 450 -0.73 -0.37 -10.96
CA ILE A 450 -1.29 -0.41 -9.59
C ILE A 450 -2.83 -0.31 -9.57
N THR A 451 -3.40 0.47 -10.50
CA THR A 451 -4.85 0.67 -10.59
C THR A 451 -5.59 -0.63 -10.91
N GLY A 452 -5.07 -1.40 -11.87
CA GLY A 452 -5.66 -2.68 -12.25
C GLY A 452 -5.66 -3.67 -11.09
N GLU A 453 -4.50 -3.86 -10.47
CA GLU A 453 -4.32 -4.77 -9.32
C GLU A 453 -5.19 -4.36 -8.12
N PHE A 454 -5.28 -3.06 -7.85
CA PHE A 454 -6.02 -2.54 -6.71
C PHE A 454 -7.54 -2.71 -6.87
N PHE A 455 -8.09 -2.50 -8.08
CA PHE A 455 -9.54 -2.50 -8.29
C PHE A 455 -10.10 -3.81 -8.89
N LEU A 456 -9.25 -4.74 -9.33
CA LEU A 456 -9.69 -6.04 -9.83
C LEU A 456 -10.49 -6.85 -8.80
N PRO A 457 -10.08 -6.92 -7.50
CA PRO A 457 -10.86 -7.60 -6.46
C PRO A 457 -12.27 -7.00 -6.27
N PHE A 458 -12.40 -5.68 -6.33
CA PHE A 458 -13.68 -4.98 -6.32
C PHE A 458 -14.56 -5.43 -7.51
N ALA A 459 -14.01 -5.37 -8.72
CA ALA A 459 -14.73 -5.73 -9.94
C ALA A 459 -15.20 -7.19 -9.92
N LEU A 460 -14.34 -8.13 -9.53
CA LEU A 460 -14.66 -9.55 -9.42
C LEU A 460 -15.74 -9.82 -8.36
N THR A 461 -15.67 -9.14 -7.22
CA THR A 461 -16.69 -9.24 -6.15
C THR A 461 -18.07 -8.85 -6.68
N VAL A 462 -18.16 -7.72 -7.39
CA VAL A 462 -19.41 -7.26 -7.98
C VAL A 462 -19.90 -8.23 -9.06
N VAL A 463 -19.03 -8.70 -9.95
CA VAL A 463 -19.35 -9.65 -11.03
C VAL A 463 -19.91 -10.95 -10.46
N PHE A 464 -19.24 -11.57 -9.49
CA PHE A 464 -19.70 -12.83 -8.89
C PHE A 464 -21.03 -12.64 -8.16
N SER A 465 -21.20 -11.55 -7.43
CA SER A 465 -22.45 -11.23 -6.74
C SER A 465 -23.62 -11.05 -7.72
N LEU A 466 -23.40 -10.37 -8.85
CA LEU A 466 -24.44 -10.17 -9.88
C LEU A 466 -24.79 -11.46 -10.63
N LEU A 467 -23.82 -12.28 -10.98
CA LEU A 467 -24.06 -13.57 -11.63
C LEU A 467 -24.83 -14.51 -10.71
N ALA A 468 -24.46 -14.54 -9.42
CA ALA A 468 -25.19 -15.29 -8.40
C ALA A 468 -26.63 -14.78 -8.25
N SER A 469 -26.83 -13.45 -8.23
CA SER A 469 -28.14 -12.82 -8.15
C SER A 469 -29.04 -13.21 -9.31
N LEU A 470 -28.52 -13.21 -10.53
CA LEU A 470 -29.27 -13.64 -11.71
C LEU A 470 -29.73 -15.09 -11.56
N LEU A 471 -28.86 -15.99 -11.10
CA LEU A 471 -29.23 -17.39 -10.86
C LEU A 471 -30.30 -17.51 -9.79
N VAL A 472 -30.21 -16.79 -8.69
CA VAL A 472 -31.20 -16.77 -7.62
C VAL A 472 -32.54 -16.23 -8.12
N ALA A 473 -32.53 -15.14 -8.88
CA ALA A 473 -33.74 -14.52 -9.43
C ALA A 473 -34.53 -15.40 -10.38
N ILE A 474 -33.84 -16.26 -11.17
CA ILE A 474 -34.53 -17.17 -12.11
C ILE A 474 -34.82 -18.56 -11.56
N THR A 475 -34.27 -18.93 -10.39
CA THR A 475 -34.48 -20.26 -9.79
C THR A 475 -35.25 -20.19 -8.47
N ILE A 476 -34.70 -19.53 -7.45
CA ILE A 476 -35.21 -19.52 -6.07
C ILE A 476 -36.41 -18.59 -5.93
N VAL A 477 -36.30 -17.38 -6.48
CA VAL A 477 -37.36 -16.35 -6.37
C VAL A 477 -38.70 -16.84 -6.96
N PRO A 478 -38.78 -17.48 -8.15
CA PRO A 478 -40.04 -18.07 -8.66
C PRO A 478 -40.63 -19.15 -7.77
N ILE A 479 -39.80 -20.01 -7.17
CA ILE A 479 -40.28 -21.04 -6.22
C ILE A 479 -40.90 -20.39 -5.01
N LEU A 480 -40.17 -19.43 -4.35
CA LEU A 480 -40.65 -18.74 -3.17
C LEU A 480 -41.94 -17.94 -3.46
N ALA A 481 -42.00 -17.28 -4.62
CA ALA A 481 -43.20 -16.55 -5.05
C ALA A 481 -44.42 -17.46 -5.18
N LYS A 482 -44.26 -18.67 -5.72
CA LYS A 482 -45.32 -19.69 -5.79
C LYS A 482 -45.88 -20.04 -4.41
N PHE A 483 -45.05 -20.21 -3.40
CA PHE A 483 -45.50 -20.55 -2.05
C PHE A 483 -46.13 -19.39 -1.30
N ALA A 484 -45.66 -18.14 -1.57
CA ALA A 484 -46.07 -16.95 -0.84
C ALA A 484 -47.39 -16.31 -1.32
N PHE A 485 -47.73 -16.43 -2.60
CA PHE A 485 -48.83 -15.67 -3.21
C PHE A 485 -50.08 -16.54 -3.51
N LYS A 486 -50.53 -17.34 -2.53
CA LYS A 486 -51.75 -18.17 -2.68
C LYS A 486 -53.04 -17.37 -2.86
N LYS A 487 -53.16 -16.21 -2.23
CA LYS A 487 -54.29 -15.26 -2.36
C LYS A 487 -53.73 -13.87 -2.61
N VAL A 488 -54.09 -13.24 -3.70
CA VAL A 488 -53.62 -11.90 -4.08
C VAL A 488 -54.82 -10.96 -4.15
N PRO A 489 -54.74 -9.72 -3.60
CA PRO A 489 -55.80 -8.73 -3.74
C PRO A 489 -56.05 -8.36 -5.21
N PRO A 490 -57.26 -7.92 -5.56
CA PRO A 490 -57.58 -7.49 -6.91
C PRO A 490 -56.75 -6.27 -7.35
N GLU A 491 -56.75 -6.02 -8.66
CA GLU A 491 -55.93 -5.00 -9.30
C GLU A 491 -56.20 -3.59 -8.74
N GLU A 492 -55.12 -2.88 -8.37
CA GLU A 492 -55.21 -1.46 -7.96
C GLU A 492 -55.53 -0.58 -9.19
N LYS A 493 -56.42 0.37 -9.08
CA LYS A 493 -56.66 1.41 -10.11
C LYS A 493 -55.39 2.21 -10.34
N GLU A 494 -55.19 2.74 -11.57
CA GLU A 494 -54.01 3.58 -11.92
C GLU A 494 -53.81 4.67 -10.88
N GLY A 495 -52.62 4.67 -10.27
CA GLY A 495 -52.20 5.61 -9.22
C GLY A 495 -52.04 7.05 -9.75
N LYS A 496 -52.12 8.02 -8.84
CA LYS A 496 -51.91 9.44 -9.18
C LYS A 496 -50.55 9.69 -9.86
N LEU A 497 -49.51 8.96 -9.43
CA LEU A 497 -48.12 9.06 -9.95
C LEU A 497 -48.03 8.59 -11.39
N GLN A 498 -48.66 7.48 -11.77
CA GLN A 498 -48.69 6.97 -13.14
C GLN A 498 -49.44 7.91 -14.10
N ARG A 499 -50.57 8.50 -13.65
CA ARG A 499 -51.30 9.49 -14.43
C ARG A 499 -50.55 10.81 -14.60
N GLY A 500 -49.85 11.26 -13.54
CA GLY A 500 -48.98 12.44 -13.61
C GLY A 500 -47.84 12.25 -14.61
N TYR A 501 -47.19 11.11 -14.56
CA TYR A 501 -46.11 10.75 -15.47
C TYR A 501 -46.58 10.61 -16.92
N ALA A 502 -47.75 10.02 -17.18
CA ALA A 502 -48.29 9.94 -18.51
C ALA A 502 -48.52 11.33 -19.14
N LYS A 503 -49.00 12.28 -18.33
CA LYS A 503 -49.14 13.69 -18.75
C LYS A 503 -47.78 14.33 -19.03
N ALA A 504 -46.80 14.10 -18.17
CA ALA A 504 -45.45 14.63 -18.34
C ALA A 504 -44.78 14.10 -19.61
N ILE A 505 -44.85 12.81 -19.90
CA ILE A 505 -44.34 12.22 -21.14
C ILE A 505 -45.08 12.79 -22.36
N ALA A 506 -46.39 12.84 -22.36
CA ALA A 506 -47.17 13.39 -23.49
C ALA A 506 -46.76 14.84 -23.77
N TRP A 507 -46.53 15.64 -22.73
CA TRP A 507 -46.02 17.01 -22.87
C TRP A 507 -44.60 17.03 -23.42
N SER A 508 -43.68 16.17 -22.91
CA SER A 508 -42.30 16.07 -23.37
C SER A 508 -42.18 15.68 -24.83
N LEU A 509 -43.00 14.73 -25.29
CA LEU A 509 -43.05 14.31 -26.70
C LEU A 509 -43.56 15.44 -27.64
N ASN A 510 -44.34 16.40 -27.13
CA ASN A 510 -44.74 17.58 -27.88
C ASN A 510 -43.67 18.69 -27.86
N HIS A 511 -42.76 18.71 -26.87
CA HIS A 511 -41.76 19.76 -26.70
C HIS A 511 -40.33 19.22 -26.75
N LYS A 512 -40.03 18.24 -27.61
CA LYS A 512 -38.76 17.48 -27.68
C LYS A 512 -37.51 18.35 -27.66
N ILE A 513 -37.49 19.39 -28.54
CA ILE A 513 -36.31 20.27 -28.69
C ILE A 513 -36.07 21.06 -27.38
N LYS A 514 -37.12 21.54 -26.73
CA LYS A 514 -37.00 22.28 -25.46
C LYS A 514 -36.42 21.39 -24.35
N ILE A 515 -36.86 20.13 -24.26
CA ILE A 515 -36.38 19.15 -23.29
C ILE A 515 -34.91 18.87 -23.53
N LEU A 516 -34.48 18.60 -24.77
CA LEU A 516 -33.07 18.33 -25.08
C LEU A 516 -32.20 19.56 -24.80
N ILE A 517 -32.61 20.75 -25.20
CA ILE A 517 -31.87 22.00 -24.91
C ILE A 517 -31.72 22.17 -23.38
N LEU A 518 -32.78 22.02 -22.61
CA LEU A 518 -32.73 22.14 -21.16
C LEU A 518 -31.77 21.10 -20.54
N SER A 519 -31.81 19.84 -21.00
CA SER A 519 -30.91 18.77 -20.51
C SER A 519 -29.46 19.06 -20.86
N PHE A 520 -29.16 19.61 -22.05
CA PHE A 520 -27.79 20.01 -22.38
C PHE A 520 -27.33 21.24 -21.60
N ILE A 521 -28.21 22.21 -21.34
CA ILE A 521 -27.85 23.34 -20.45
C ILE A 521 -27.50 22.84 -19.07
N LEU A 522 -28.28 21.93 -18.49
CA LEU A 522 -27.98 21.32 -17.20
C LEU A 522 -26.63 20.54 -17.22
N LEU A 523 -26.36 19.81 -18.29
CA LEU A 523 -25.10 19.09 -18.48
C LEU A 523 -23.89 20.04 -18.52
N PHE A 524 -23.95 21.08 -19.36
CA PHE A 524 -22.86 22.04 -19.45
C PHE A 524 -22.69 22.84 -18.15
N SER A 525 -23.78 23.17 -17.47
CA SER A 525 -23.72 23.80 -16.13
C SER A 525 -23.06 22.90 -15.09
N SER A 526 -23.27 21.57 -15.18
CA SER A 526 -22.61 20.63 -14.24
C SER A 526 -21.12 20.53 -14.50
N PHE A 527 -20.66 20.59 -15.75
CA PHE A 527 -19.22 20.61 -16.04
C PHE A 527 -18.52 21.89 -15.55
N ALA A 528 -19.24 23.00 -15.44
CA ALA A 528 -18.70 24.23 -14.84
C ALA A 528 -18.34 24.06 -13.34
N LEU A 529 -18.81 23.00 -12.67
CA LEU A 529 -18.48 22.66 -11.29
C LEU A 529 -17.15 21.90 -11.16
N VAL A 530 -16.65 21.27 -12.23
CA VAL A 530 -15.44 20.45 -12.21
C VAL A 530 -14.21 21.17 -11.63
N PRO A 531 -13.92 22.44 -12.02
CA PRO A 531 -12.77 23.15 -11.47
C PRO A 531 -12.82 23.39 -9.93
N SER A 532 -14.00 23.24 -9.32
CA SER A 532 -14.14 23.42 -7.86
C SER A 532 -13.97 22.13 -7.05
N LEU A 533 -13.79 20.98 -7.71
CA LEU A 533 -13.74 19.68 -7.05
C LEU A 533 -12.33 19.24 -6.66
N GLY A 534 -11.28 19.77 -7.35
CA GLY A 534 -9.93 19.23 -7.19
C GLY A 534 -9.76 17.83 -7.81
N PHE A 535 -8.49 17.43 -8.00
CA PHE A 535 -8.11 16.11 -8.54
C PHE A 535 -7.11 15.45 -7.61
N THR A 536 -7.44 14.27 -7.10
CA THR A 536 -6.56 13.47 -6.23
C THR A 536 -6.65 11.99 -6.60
N PHE A 537 -5.61 11.22 -6.32
CA PHE A 537 -5.64 9.76 -6.49
C PHE A 537 -6.60 9.14 -5.45
N ILE A 538 -6.32 9.36 -4.18
CA ILE A 538 -7.16 8.98 -3.03
C ILE A 538 -7.29 10.22 -2.15
N PRO A 539 -8.48 10.53 -1.60
CA PRO A 539 -8.65 11.64 -0.67
C PRO A 539 -7.74 11.51 0.54
N ASN A 540 -7.21 12.63 1.02
CA ASN A 540 -6.38 12.67 2.22
C ASN A 540 -7.20 12.27 3.45
N GLU A 541 -6.61 11.43 4.26
CA GLU A 541 -7.17 10.95 5.52
C GLU A 541 -6.26 11.37 6.67
N GLU A 542 -6.81 12.04 7.68
CA GLU A 542 -6.08 12.47 8.88
C GLU A 542 -5.68 11.27 9.72
N GLN A 543 -4.38 11.03 9.88
CA GLN A 543 -3.85 9.94 10.70
C GLN A 543 -3.58 10.44 12.12
N LYS A 544 -4.01 9.66 13.13
CA LYS A 544 -3.78 9.99 14.54
C LYS A 544 -2.42 9.51 15.07
N MET A 545 -1.67 8.79 14.26
CA MET A 545 -0.28 8.44 14.54
C MET A 545 0.64 9.36 13.75
N LEU A 546 1.60 9.97 14.45
CA LEU A 546 2.62 10.84 13.88
C LEU A 546 3.97 10.17 13.93
N GLN A 547 4.78 10.43 12.93
CA GLN A 547 6.20 10.12 12.91
C GLN A 547 6.99 11.42 13.00
N ALA A 548 7.87 11.50 13.99
CA ALA A 548 8.80 12.61 14.12
C ALA A 548 10.24 12.09 14.04
N ASN A 549 11.05 12.70 13.18
CA ASN A 549 12.43 12.32 12.97
C ASN A 549 13.35 13.49 13.29
N VAL A 550 14.43 13.20 14.00
CA VAL A 550 15.53 14.15 14.23
C VAL A 550 16.79 13.57 13.63
N GLN A 551 17.43 14.31 12.76
CA GLN A 551 18.74 13.94 12.21
C GLN A 551 19.77 14.97 12.63
N LEU A 552 20.74 14.52 13.39
CA LEU A 552 21.92 15.28 13.78
C LEU A 552 23.02 15.16 12.70
N PRO A 553 24.06 16.01 12.73
CA PRO A 553 25.19 15.87 11.81
C PRO A 553 25.77 14.45 11.81
N ALA A 554 26.19 13.96 10.67
CA ALA A 554 26.64 12.57 10.47
C ALA A 554 27.75 12.10 11.44
N SER A 555 28.59 13.03 11.93
CA SER A 555 29.65 12.75 12.91
C SER A 555 29.18 12.73 14.38
N THR A 556 27.87 12.80 14.63
CA THR A 556 27.34 12.81 16.01
C THR A 556 27.32 11.38 16.57
N SER A 557 27.85 11.20 17.80
CA SER A 557 27.85 9.90 18.48
C SER A 557 26.44 9.50 18.93
N LEU A 558 26.23 8.20 19.13
CA LEU A 558 24.96 7.66 19.62
C LEU A 558 24.58 8.24 21.00
N GLU A 559 25.54 8.41 21.92
CA GLU A 559 25.33 8.98 23.25
C GLU A 559 24.82 10.43 23.15
N LYS A 560 25.46 11.26 22.30
CA LYS A 560 25.01 12.64 22.11
C LYS A 560 23.62 12.71 21.47
N THR A 561 23.33 11.81 20.56
CA THR A 561 22.02 11.67 19.93
C THR A 561 20.97 11.30 20.98
N ASN A 562 21.32 10.37 21.88
CA ASN A 562 20.46 9.97 22.98
C ASN A 562 20.19 11.12 23.96
N ASP A 563 21.22 11.93 24.30
CA ASP A 563 21.06 13.10 25.18
C ASP A 563 20.06 14.12 24.60
N VAL A 564 20.10 14.35 23.27
CA VAL A 564 19.14 15.20 22.58
C VAL A 564 17.74 14.59 22.62
N SER A 565 17.65 13.27 22.41
CA SER A 565 16.39 12.53 22.47
C SER A 565 15.70 12.68 23.83
N LEU A 566 16.42 12.49 24.92
CA LEU A 566 15.88 12.63 26.28
C LEU A 566 15.26 14.00 26.55
N LYS A 567 15.83 15.09 25.98
CA LYS A 567 15.26 16.43 26.10
C LYS A 567 13.95 16.58 25.35
N ILE A 568 13.86 15.97 24.16
CA ILE A 568 12.65 15.97 23.34
C ILE A 568 11.56 15.13 23.98
N GLU A 569 11.89 13.95 24.50
CA GLU A 569 10.95 13.09 25.22
C GLU A 569 10.34 13.77 26.45
N LYS A 570 11.14 14.53 27.19
CA LYS A 570 10.64 15.36 28.29
C LYS A 570 9.64 16.40 27.80
N MET A 571 9.87 17.01 26.63
CA MET A 571 8.92 17.95 26.03
C MET A 571 7.63 17.24 25.60
N PHE A 572 7.70 15.99 25.08
CA PHE A 572 6.50 15.21 24.75
C PHE A 572 5.67 14.89 25.99
N ALA A 573 6.30 14.52 27.11
CA ALA A 573 5.61 14.23 28.36
C ALA A 573 4.75 15.42 28.89
N ASP A 574 5.11 16.65 28.51
CA ASP A 574 4.37 17.86 28.85
C ASP A 574 3.21 18.19 27.87
N GLN A 575 2.99 17.34 26.83
CA GLN A 575 1.90 17.56 25.87
C GLN A 575 0.69 16.65 26.20
N ASN A 576 -0.40 17.26 26.63
CA ASN A 576 -1.65 16.55 26.95
C ASN A 576 -2.34 15.90 25.74
N GLU A 577 -2.00 16.36 24.54
CA GLU A 577 -2.56 15.87 23.28
C GLU A 577 -2.00 14.49 22.87
N ILE A 578 -0.84 14.11 23.40
CA ILE A 578 -0.21 12.81 23.13
C ILE A 578 -0.81 11.74 24.05
N SER A 579 -1.05 10.57 23.51
CA SER A 579 -1.46 9.39 24.27
C SER A 579 -0.26 8.62 24.78
N ASP A 580 0.67 8.32 23.88
CA ASP A 580 1.90 7.57 24.14
C ASP A 580 2.97 7.89 23.09
N VAL A 581 4.23 7.59 23.41
CA VAL A 581 5.38 7.85 22.58
C VAL A 581 6.30 6.63 22.56
N THR A 582 6.57 6.10 21.36
CA THR A 582 7.67 5.14 21.14
C THR A 582 8.88 5.89 20.59
N THR A 583 10.04 5.74 21.20
CA THR A 583 11.30 6.38 20.82
C THR A 583 12.31 5.34 20.39
N GLU A 584 12.98 5.59 19.27
CA GLU A 584 14.06 4.76 18.74
C GLU A 584 15.27 5.64 18.40
N VAL A 585 16.40 5.46 19.09
CA VAL A 585 17.63 6.24 18.91
C VAL A 585 18.70 5.37 18.29
N GLY A 586 19.26 5.78 17.15
CA GLY A 586 20.29 5.01 16.47
C GLY A 586 19.78 3.73 15.82
N SER A 587 18.47 3.58 15.70
CA SER A 587 17.84 2.41 15.14
C SER A 587 18.12 2.26 13.63
N ARG A 588 17.78 1.10 13.12
CA ARG A 588 17.88 0.80 11.70
C ARG A 588 16.74 1.50 10.95
N ASP A 589 17.09 2.26 9.94
CA ASP A 589 16.13 2.85 9.00
C ASP A 589 15.38 1.72 8.27
N PHE A 590 14.05 1.70 8.35
CA PHE A 590 13.24 0.63 7.76
C PHE A 590 13.31 0.59 6.23
N SER A 591 13.54 1.72 5.58
CA SER A 591 13.59 1.79 4.12
C SER A 591 14.95 1.39 3.55
N THR A 592 16.03 1.67 4.30
CA THR A 592 17.40 1.45 3.85
C THR A 592 18.12 0.33 4.59
N GLY A 593 17.56 -0.19 5.69
CA GLY A 593 18.22 -1.21 6.53
C GLY A 593 19.45 -0.73 7.29
N VAL A 594 19.85 0.53 7.14
CA VAL A 594 21.11 1.09 7.66
C VAL A 594 20.91 1.63 9.07
N LYS A 595 21.76 1.24 10.02
CA LYS A 595 21.82 1.84 11.36
C LYS A 595 22.42 3.26 11.25
N ARG A 596 21.75 4.24 11.84
CA ARG A 596 22.17 5.65 11.85
C ARG A 596 22.27 6.17 13.28
N PRO A 597 23.47 6.14 13.88
CA PRO A 597 23.66 6.57 15.28
C PRO A 597 23.28 8.03 15.54
N ASN A 598 23.26 8.87 14.50
CA ASN A 598 22.92 10.30 14.56
C ASN A 598 21.43 10.59 14.30
N GLN A 599 20.56 9.58 14.29
CA GLN A 599 19.14 9.71 14.01
C GLN A 599 18.27 9.26 15.18
N VAL A 600 17.16 9.95 15.42
CA VAL A 600 16.12 9.54 16.35
C VAL A 600 14.78 9.52 15.61
N GLY A 601 14.06 8.43 15.77
CA GLY A 601 12.66 8.26 15.34
C GLY A 601 11.74 8.26 16.55
N TYR A 602 10.60 8.98 16.41
CA TYR A 602 9.52 8.95 17.39
C TYR A 602 8.22 8.59 16.69
N PHE A 603 7.45 7.69 17.29
CA PHE A 603 6.08 7.42 16.92
C PHE A 603 5.18 7.94 18.04
N LEU A 604 4.29 8.88 17.69
CA LEU A 604 3.42 9.59 18.63
C LEU A 604 1.97 9.23 18.34
N ASN A 605 1.28 8.63 19.27
CA ASN A 605 -0.17 8.43 19.18
C ASN A 605 -0.87 9.67 19.75
N VAL A 606 -1.72 10.30 18.93
CA VAL A 606 -2.44 11.53 19.28
C VAL A 606 -3.88 11.19 19.68
N LYS A 607 -4.36 11.85 20.73
CA LYS A 607 -5.71 11.64 21.26
C LYS A 607 -6.79 12.06 20.27
N GLU A 608 -7.95 11.42 20.35
CA GLU A 608 -9.12 11.79 19.57
C GLU A 608 -9.53 13.26 19.81
N GLY A 609 -9.99 13.92 18.74
CA GLY A 609 -10.45 15.32 18.77
C GLY A 609 -9.35 16.37 18.66
N VAL A 610 -8.08 15.99 18.62
CA VAL A 610 -6.97 16.90 18.34
C VAL A 610 -6.89 17.16 16.82
N ASN A 611 -6.74 18.42 16.42
CA ASN A 611 -6.46 18.77 15.03
C ASN A 611 -4.99 18.49 14.74
N VAL A 612 -4.73 17.51 13.89
CA VAL A 612 -3.40 16.96 13.62
C VAL A 612 -2.48 17.97 12.95
N ASP A 613 -2.95 18.70 11.92
CA ASP A 613 -2.12 19.68 11.22
C ASP A 613 -1.57 20.79 12.16
N THR A 614 -2.44 21.34 13.02
CA THR A 614 -2.01 22.39 13.98
C THR A 614 -1.10 21.81 15.06
N PHE A 615 -1.30 20.54 15.42
CA PHE A 615 -0.48 19.87 16.40
C PHE A 615 0.92 19.56 15.85
N ILE A 616 1.02 19.10 14.61
CA ILE A 616 2.29 18.90 13.91
C ILE A 616 3.10 20.18 13.87
N ASP A 617 2.51 21.31 13.45
CA ASP A 617 3.18 22.61 13.42
C ASP A 617 3.69 23.03 14.81
N LYS A 618 2.95 22.74 15.87
CA LYS A 618 3.32 23.02 17.27
C LYS A 618 4.51 22.16 17.71
N VAL A 619 4.45 20.86 17.44
CA VAL A 619 5.49 19.90 17.81
C VAL A 619 6.76 20.15 17.03
N GLN A 620 6.68 20.34 15.71
CA GLN A 620 7.79 20.68 14.83
C GLN A 620 8.59 21.86 15.38
N LYS A 621 7.93 22.99 15.69
CA LYS A 621 8.59 24.20 16.20
C LYS A 621 9.27 23.96 17.55
N LYS A 622 8.64 23.22 18.47
CA LYS A 622 9.23 22.91 19.77
C LYS A 622 10.45 22.01 19.65
N MET A 623 10.36 20.95 18.83
CA MET A 623 11.49 20.07 18.54
C MET A 623 12.64 20.82 17.90
N GLU A 624 12.35 21.67 16.89
CA GLU A 624 13.37 22.51 16.25
C GLU A 624 14.08 23.43 17.23
N SER A 625 13.37 24.04 18.17
CA SER A 625 13.96 24.90 19.19
C SER A 625 14.97 24.14 20.04
N ILE A 626 14.57 22.96 20.59
CA ILE A 626 15.43 22.12 21.42
C ILE A 626 16.63 21.63 20.61
N THR A 627 16.39 21.15 19.40
CA THR A 627 17.42 20.54 18.56
C THR A 627 18.45 21.55 18.10
N LYS A 628 18.04 22.78 17.71
CA LYS A 628 18.95 23.86 17.27
C LYS A 628 19.82 24.39 18.39
N GLU A 629 19.37 24.38 19.65
CA GLU A 629 20.22 24.72 20.80
C GLU A 629 21.38 23.75 20.95
N GLU A 630 21.14 22.46 20.67
CA GLU A 630 22.16 21.41 20.80
C GLU A 630 23.02 21.25 19.54
N SER A 631 22.41 21.44 18.38
CA SER A 631 23.08 21.32 17.07
C SER A 631 22.40 22.20 16.03
N PRO A 632 22.99 23.35 15.66
CA PRO A 632 22.38 24.28 14.67
C PRO A 632 22.16 23.71 13.29
N LYS A 633 22.84 22.60 12.93
CA LYS A 633 22.72 21.91 11.63
C LYS A 633 21.75 20.75 11.65
N ALA A 634 21.16 20.44 12.80
CA ALA A 634 20.20 19.36 12.90
C ALA A 634 18.93 19.66 12.11
N THR A 635 18.34 18.62 11.56
CA THR A 635 17.03 18.68 10.88
C THR A 635 15.98 17.94 11.70
N VAL A 636 14.77 18.49 11.69
CA VAL A 636 13.60 17.91 12.34
C VAL A 636 12.51 17.80 11.30
N ASN A 637 11.85 16.67 11.24
CA ASN A 637 10.67 16.45 10.41
C ASN A 637 9.58 15.79 11.24
N VAL A 638 8.39 16.38 11.29
CA VAL A 638 7.21 15.82 11.94
C VAL A 638 6.10 15.70 10.89
N GLN A 639 5.57 14.52 10.71
CA GLN A 639 4.55 14.23 9.71
C GLN A 639 3.57 13.16 10.21
N GLU A 640 2.46 13.02 9.52
CA GLU A 640 1.57 11.88 9.74
C GLU A 640 2.30 10.57 9.39
N ALA A 641 2.15 9.56 10.24
CA ALA A 641 2.78 8.27 10.00
C ALA A 641 2.04 7.52 8.88
N SER A 642 2.79 6.96 7.93
CA SER A 642 2.21 6.05 6.95
C SER A 642 1.93 4.69 7.60
N THR A 643 0.68 4.37 7.82
CA THR A 643 0.24 3.11 8.47
C THR A 643 0.01 1.96 7.49
N GLY A 644 0.66 1.98 6.32
CA GLY A 644 0.48 0.96 5.28
C GLY A 644 -0.82 1.09 4.49
N GLY A 645 -1.45 2.27 4.53
CA GLY A 645 -2.56 2.63 3.64
C GLY A 645 -2.10 2.73 2.17
N PRO A 646 -3.06 2.84 1.23
CA PRO A 646 -2.72 3.00 -0.17
C PRO A 646 -1.90 4.27 -0.38
N PRO A 647 -0.92 4.27 -1.32
CA PRO A 647 -0.16 5.47 -1.64
C PRO A 647 -1.12 6.59 -2.08
N THR A 648 -1.09 7.71 -1.38
CA THR A 648 -2.00 8.84 -1.67
C THR A 648 -1.58 9.60 -2.92
N ASN A 649 -0.28 9.53 -3.30
CA ASN A 649 0.32 10.24 -4.44
C ASN A 649 -0.04 11.75 -4.47
N ASN A 650 -0.13 12.36 -3.29
CA ASN A 650 -0.48 13.76 -3.12
C ASN A 650 0.77 14.64 -2.96
N ASN A 651 1.87 14.24 -3.55
CA ASN A 651 3.15 14.94 -3.49
C ASN A 651 3.47 15.67 -4.80
N VAL A 652 4.29 16.70 -4.67
CA VAL A 652 5.01 17.32 -5.78
C VAL A 652 6.49 17.01 -5.63
N THR A 653 7.13 16.54 -6.69
CA THR A 653 8.56 16.25 -6.76
C THR A 653 9.24 17.12 -7.80
N VAL A 654 10.45 17.56 -7.48
CA VAL A 654 11.32 18.30 -8.39
C VAL A 654 12.66 17.61 -8.40
N ASP A 655 12.99 16.98 -9.52
CA ASP A 655 14.25 16.30 -9.74
C ASP A 655 15.22 17.22 -10.48
N LEU A 656 16.38 17.38 -9.91
CA LEU A 656 17.46 18.22 -10.40
C LEU A 656 18.65 17.32 -10.76
N TYR A 657 19.21 17.46 -11.93
CA TYR A 657 20.32 16.65 -12.42
C TYR A 657 21.52 17.51 -12.73
N SER A 658 22.70 17.12 -12.25
CA SER A 658 23.98 17.72 -12.61
C SER A 658 25.13 16.78 -12.30
N SER A 659 26.20 16.84 -13.10
CA SER A 659 27.48 16.20 -12.75
C SER A 659 28.25 16.99 -11.68
N ASN A 660 27.92 18.27 -11.47
CA ASN A 660 28.54 19.12 -10.44
C ASN A 660 27.70 19.07 -9.17
N LEU A 661 28.12 18.30 -8.17
CA LEU A 661 27.45 18.12 -6.89
C LEU A 661 27.26 19.45 -6.12
N ASN A 662 28.19 20.41 -6.23
CA ASN A 662 28.06 21.69 -5.53
C ASN A 662 26.96 22.57 -6.13
N ASP A 663 26.83 22.57 -7.46
CA ASP A 663 25.76 23.32 -8.14
C ASP A 663 24.42 22.65 -7.94
N LEU A 664 24.39 21.31 -7.88
CA LEU A 664 23.22 20.53 -7.54
C LEU A 664 22.72 20.84 -6.12
N GLN A 665 23.64 20.92 -5.13
CA GLN A 665 23.31 21.30 -3.76
C GLN A 665 22.70 22.70 -3.68
N LYS A 666 23.28 23.68 -4.38
CA LYS A 666 22.77 25.05 -4.42
C LYS A 666 21.36 25.10 -5.02
N ALA A 667 21.16 24.39 -6.14
CA ALA A 667 19.88 24.32 -6.82
C ALA A 667 18.81 23.66 -5.94
N ALA A 668 19.13 22.51 -5.34
CA ALA A 668 18.22 21.82 -4.41
C ALA A 668 17.79 22.72 -3.25
N LYS A 669 18.74 23.47 -2.65
CA LYS A 669 18.44 24.41 -1.56
C LYS A 669 17.58 25.59 -2.02
N GLN A 670 17.79 26.10 -3.25
CA GLN A 670 16.95 27.17 -3.81
C GLN A 670 15.51 26.67 -4.03
N VAL A 671 15.34 25.46 -4.57
CA VAL A 671 14.02 24.86 -4.76
C VAL A 671 13.36 24.58 -3.42
N GLU A 672 14.04 23.97 -2.45
CA GLU A 672 13.54 23.74 -1.10
C GLU A 672 13.04 25.03 -0.44
N ASN A 673 13.83 26.09 -0.52
CA ASN A 673 13.44 27.41 0.01
C ASN A 673 12.24 28.02 -0.75
N HIS A 674 12.08 27.71 -2.03
CA HIS A 674 10.93 28.15 -2.81
C HIS A 674 9.66 27.40 -2.39
N LEU A 675 9.74 26.07 -2.27
CA LEU A 675 8.62 25.23 -1.86
C LEU A 675 8.17 25.53 -0.43
N ASN A 676 9.09 25.78 0.50
CA ASN A 676 8.79 26.14 1.88
C ASN A 676 8.00 27.46 2.04
N LYS A 677 7.99 28.33 1.02
CA LYS A 677 7.21 29.57 1.02
C LYS A 677 5.78 29.37 0.57
N ASP A 678 5.47 28.27 -0.11
CA ASP A 678 4.13 27.98 -0.59
C ASP A 678 3.30 27.34 0.53
N LYS A 679 2.29 28.08 1.01
CA LYS A 679 1.42 27.63 2.11
C LYS A 679 0.53 26.42 1.75
N ARG A 680 0.43 26.08 0.47
CA ARG A 680 -0.30 24.90 -0.02
C ARG A 680 0.49 23.60 0.16
N LEU A 681 1.77 23.73 0.50
CA LEU A 681 2.67 22.59 0.71
C LEU A 681 2.92 22.33 2.19
N LYS A 682 3.21 21.05 2.51
CA LYS A 682 3.67 20.57 3.81
C LYS A 682 4.80 19.57 3.62
N TYR A 683 5.58 19.33 4.68
CA TYR A 683 6.64 18.30 4.70
C TYR A 683 7.66 18.43 3.57
N VAL A 684 8.13 19.64 3.33
CA VAL A 684 9.15 19.87 2.29
C VAL A 684 10.45 19.16 2.69
N THR A 685 10.88 18.22 1.90
CA THR A 685 12.09 17.44 2.10
C THR A 685 13.04 17.59 0.93
N ASN A 686 14.33 17.38 1.20
CA ASN A 686 15.37 17.41 0.20
C ASN A 686 16.28 16.20 0.44
N ASN A 687 16.38 15.29 -0.53
CA ASN A 687 17.20 14.08 -0.42
C ASN A 687 18.69 14.34 -0.62
N PHE A 688 19.08 15.53 -1.08
CA PHE A 688 20.47 15.84 -1.29
C PHE A 688 21.20 16.02 0.04
N SER A 689 22.24 15.22 0.25
CA SER A 689 22.93 15.13 1.52
C SER A 689 23.78 16.37 1.85
N ASP A 690 23.92 16.64 3.15
CA ASP A 690 24.90 17.60 3.64
C ASP A 690 26.33 17.10 3.46
N LYS A 691 27.28 18.05 3.56
CA LYS A 691 28.70 17.71 3.55
C LYS A 691 29.19 17.35 4.96
N GLN A 692 29.98 16.29 5.03
CA GLN A 692 30.75 15.93 6.19
C GLN A 692 32.24 16.09 5.93
N LYS A 693 33.01 16.19 7.00
CA LYS A 693 34.48 16.21 6.90
C LYS A 693 35.01 14.79 6.81
N GLN A 694 35.79 14.52 5.79
CA GLN A 694 36.51 13.27 5.60
C GLN A 694 38.01 13.55 5.63
N LEU A 695 38.74 12.70 6.32
CA LEU A 695 40.19 12.72 6.33
C LEU A 695 40.71 11.80 5.20
N VAL A 696 41.44 12.36 4.29
CA VAL A 696 42.08 11.61 3.21
C VAL A 696 43.59 11.53 3.49
N VAL A 697 44.11 10.32 3.41
CA VAL A 697 45.53 10.00 3.50
C VAL A 697 46.00 9.58 2.12
N GLU A 698 46.59 10.52 1.39
CA GLU A 698 47.06 10.31 0.03
C GLU A 698 48.52 9.86 0.04
N VAL A 699 48.78 8.60 -0.31
CA VAL A 699 50.10 8.02 -0.31
C VAL A 699 50.95 8.62 -1.41
N ASP A 700 52.17 9.09 -1.09
CA ASP A 700 53.17 9.48 -2.07
C ASP A 700 53.91 8.19 -2.55
N PRO A 701 53.67 7.74 -3.82
CA PRO A 701 54.21 6.45 -4.24
C PRO A 701 55.72 6.35 -4.22
N ASP A 702 56.39 7.47 -4.56
CA ASP A 702 57.86 7.50 -4.62
C ASP A 702 58.50 7.41 -3.22
N LYS A 703 57.96 8.18 -2.27
CA LYS A 703 58.42 8.14 -0.88
C LYS A 703 58.07 6.84 -0.21
N ALA A 704 56.84 6.31 -0.46
CA ALA A 704 56.45 5.03 0.12
C ALA A 704 57.35 3.90 -0.37
N ALA A 705 57.68 3.88 -1.67
CA ALA A 705 58.59 2.90 -2.24
C ALA A 705 60.00 2.98 -1.68
N GLU A 706 60.53 4.21 -1.37
CA GLU A 706 61.83 4.41 -0.76
C GLU A 706 61.95 3.68 0.61
N TYR A 707 60.87 3.66 1.39
CA TYR A 707 60.81 2.97 2.68
C TYR A 707 60.27 1.53 2.57
N GLY A 708 59.89 1.08 1.39
CA GLY A 708 59.31 -0.24 1.19
C GLY A 708 57.89 -0.39 1.77
N VAL A 709 57.14 0.72 1.88
CA VAL A 709 55.75 0.72 2.40
C VAL A 709 54.77 0.60 1.24
N SER A 710 53.84 -0.34 1.36
CA SER A 710 52.68 -0.43 0.44
C SER A 710 51.49 0.36 0.97
N GLY A 711 50.58 0.79 0.06
CA GLY A 711 49.32 1.43 0.47
C GLY A 711 48.49 0.53 1.40
N PHE A 712 48.49 -0.80 1.18
CA PHE A 712 47.80 -1.74 2.06
C PHE A 712 48.42 -1.80 3.49
N GLN A 713 49.73 -1.68 3.61
CA GLN A 713 50.38 -1.65 4.91
C GLN A 713 50.04 -0.35 5.66
N LEU A 714 49.97 0.77 4.96
CA LEU A 714 49.50 2.02 5.53
C LEU A 714 48.01 1.96 5.94
N LEU A 715 47.16 1.39 5.06
CA LEU A 715 45.74 1.14 5.38
C LEU A 715 45.59 0.29 6.63
N GLY A 716 46.28 -0.83 6.75
CA GLY A 716 46.28 -1.68 7.93
C GLY A 716 46.69 -0.93 9.19
N THR A 717 47.80 -0.16 9.13
CA THR A 717 48.28 0.66 10.24
C THR A 717 47.29 1.69 10.74
N ILE A 718 46.57 2.37 9.82
CA ILE A 718 45.51 3.35 10.16
C ILE A 718 44.27 2.66 10.67
N SER A 719 43.81 1.59 9.98
CA SER A 719 42.62 0.81 10.35
C SER A 719 42.72 0.24 11.77
N ASP A 720 43.89 -0.33 12.15
CA ASP A 720 44.15 -0.82 13.49
C ASP A 720 43.99 0.22 14.60
N GLN A 721 44.05 1.52 14.23
CA GLN A 721 43.95 2.64 15.17
C GLN A 721 42.58 3.31 15.17
N THR A 722 41.80 3.09 14.13
CA THR A 722 40.53 3.79 13.95
C THR A 722 39.31 2.89 14.08
N LYS A 723 39.51 1.56 14.09
CA LYS A 723 38.41 0.58 14.18
C LYS A 723 38.77 -0.52 15.17
N PRO A 724 37.79 -0.96 16.00
CA PRO A 724 37.97 -2.24 16.72
C PRO A 724 38.09 -3.39 15.71
N VAL A 725 39.02 -4.29 15.96
CA VAL A 725 39.24 -5.48 15.13
C VAL A 725 38.44 -6.64 15.71
N SER A 726 37.43 -7.12 14.95
CA SER A 726 36.65 -8.27 15.39
C SER A 726 37.46 -9.57 15.27
N VAL A 727 37.56 -10.30 16.38
CA VAL A 727 38.12 -11.65 16.41
C VAL A 727 37.07 -12.70 15.99
N GLY A 728 35.79 -12.37 16.15
CA GLY A 728 34.67 -13.27 15.96
C GLY A 728 34.07 -13.74 17.30
N ASP A 729 33.16 -14.69 17.23
CA ASP A 729 32.46 -15.23 18.39
C ASP A 729 33.26 -16.34 19.06
N LEU A 730 33.62 -16.16 20.31
CA LEU A 730 34.28 -17.19 21.11
C LEU A 730 33.36 -17.69 22.23
N LYS A 731 33.34 -19.01 22.46
CA LYS A 731 32.63 -19.61 23.60
C LYS A 731 33.55 -19.64 24.82
N LEU A 732 33.42 -18.64 25.69
CA LEU A 732 34.26 -18.47 26.89
C LEU A 732 33.39 -18.57 28.14
N ASP A 733 33.84 -19.34 29.15
CA ASP A 733 33.10 -19.58 30.41
C ASP A 733 31.63 -20.03 30.15
N ASN A 734 31.43 -20.89 29.14
CA ASN A 734 30.13 -21.42 28.65
C ASN A 734 29.21 -20.37 27.99
N THR A 735 29.62 -19.13 27.84
CA THR A 735 28.88 -18.07 27.16
C THR A 735 29.51 -17.74 25.80
N LYS A 736 28.73 -17.68 24.76
CA LYS A 736 29.15 -17.21 23.43
C LYS A 736 29.20 -15.68 23.49
N ARG A 737 30.34 -15.07 23.19
CA ARG A 737 30.54 -13.62 23.17
C ARG A 737 31.28 -13.21 21.93
N ALA A 738 30.86 -12.10 21.35
CA ALA A 738 31.65 -11.43 20.34
C ALA A 738 32.92 -10.86 20.99
N VAL A 739 34.07 -11.04 20.36
CA VAL A 739 35.37 -10.58 20.87
C VAL A 739 35.93 -9.50 19.96
N GLN A 740 36.28 -8.37 20.54
CA GLN A 740 36.87 -7.24 19.83
C GLN A 740 38.20 -6.82 20.44
N LEU A 741 39.13 -6.44 19.58
CA LEU A 741 40.43 -5.86 19.93
C LEU A 741 40.41 -4.37 19.61
N SER A 742 40.86 -3.53 20.52
CA SER A 742 41.11 -2.12 20.29
C SER A 742 42.33 -1.67 21.04
N TYR A 743 42.94 -0.55 20.64
CA TYR A 743 43.97 0.06 21.46
C TYR A 743 43.37 0.86 22.62
N ASP A 744 44.15 1.10 23.67
CA ASP A 744 43.80 1.86 24.86
C ASP A 744 43.69 3.38 24.63
N LYS A 745 44.08 3.86 23.46
CA LYS A 745 44.05 5.26 23.07
C LYS A 745 43.49 5.38 21.63
N ASP A 746 42.37 6.07 21.53
CA ASP A 746 41.81 6.43 20.25
C ASP A 746 42.56 7.63 19.63
N LEU A 747 42.59 7.65 18.29
CA LEU A 747 43.09 8.83 17.58
C LEU A 747 42.06 9.92 17.62
N SER A 748 42.44 11.07 18.18
CA SER A 748 41.53 12.24 18.36
C SER A 748 41.87 13.41 17.47
N SER A 749 42.96 13.39 16.73
CA SER A 749 43.41 14.51 15.95
C SER A 749 44.12 14.11 14.63
N VAL A 750 44.05 14.96 13.63
CA VAL A 750 44.79 14.83 12.36
C VAL A 750 46.31 14.76 12.60
N LYS A 751 46.79 15.43 13.64
CA LYS A 751 48.19 15.42 14.02
C LYS A 751 48.64 14.01 14.45
N GLU A 752 47.84 13.32 15.25
CA GLU A 752 48.13 11.97 15.70
C GLU A 752 48.21 10.98 14.53
N ILE A 753 47.34 11.11 13.52
CA ILE A 753 47.41 10.31 12.28
C ILE A 753 48.72 10.63 11.51
N LYS A 754 49.12 11.89 11.40
CA LYS A 754 50.37 12.29 10.77
C LYS A 754 51.58 11.71 11.49
N ASP A 755 51.53 11.62 12.80
CA ASP A 755 52.62 11.13 13.66
C ASP A 755 52.55 9.60 13.89
N LEU A 756 51.62 8.85 13.30
CA LEU A 756 51.59 7.39 13.32
C LEU A 756 52.86 6.81 12.70
N GLN A 757 53.38 5.74 13.33
CA GLN A 757 54.53 4.99 12.85
C GLN A 757 54.09 3.77 12.05
N VAL A 758 54.54 3.66 10.82
CA VAL A 758 54.44 2.47 9.99
C VAL A 758 55.76 1.70 10.16
N PHE A 759 55.68 0.45 10.63
CA PHE A 759 56.87 -0.39 10.83
C PHE A 759 57.32 -1.00 9.49
N THR A 760 58.56 -0.77 9.12
CA THR A 760 59.17 -1.33 7.92
C THR A 760 60.44 -2.13 8.27
N GLU A 761 60.95 -2.91 7.34
CA GLU A 761 62.22 -3.62 7.52
C GLU A 761 63.40 -2.66 7.73
N ARG A 762 63.27 -1.40 7.33
CA ARG A 762 64.30 -0.35 7.48
C ARG A 762 64.12 0.50 8.77
N GLY A 763 63.09 0.18 9.56
CA GLY A 763 62.74 0.89 10.78
C GLY A 763 61.40 1.63 10.71
N PRO A 764 60.93 2.25 11.77
CA PRO A 764 59.67 2.95 11.78
C PRO A 764 59.73 4.26 10.95
N VAL A 765 58.68 4.52 10.14
CA VAL A 765 58.48 5.72 9.32
C VAL A 765 57.19 6.37 9.72
N LEU A 766 57.15 7.71 9.79
CA LEU A 766 55.92 8.44 10.11
C LEU A 766 55.02 8.57 8.87
N VAL A 767 53.72 8.49 9.07
CA VAL A 767 52.74 8.63 8.00
C VAL A 767 52.97 9.94 7.21
N LYS A 768 53.28 11.07 7.90
CA LYS A 768 53.52 12.37 7.25
C LYS A 768 54.74 12.37 6.30
N ASP A 769 55.66 11.41 6.47
CA ASP A 769 56.87 11.37 5.62
C ASP A 769 56.64 10.63 4.29
N ILE A 770 55.54 9.84 4.22
CA ILE A 770 55.18 8.98 3.09
C ILE A 770 53.79 9.24 2.50
N ALA A 771 52.98 10.11 3.17
CA ALA A 771 51.64 10.44 2.72
C ALA A 771 51.27 11.89 3.06
N ASP A 772 50.41 12.51 2.25
CA ASP A 772 49.76 13.79 2.60
C ASP A 772 48.44 13.50 3.30
N VAL A 773 48.24 14.14 4.45
CA VAL A 773 47.02 13.98 5.24
C VAL A 773 46.26 15.29 5.27
N ARG A 774 45.12 15.31 4.61
CA ARG A 774 44.27 16.49 4.45
C ARG A 774 42.82 16.21 4.77
N THR A 775 42.10 17.22 5.23
CA THR A 775 40.65 17.14 5.45
C THR A 775 39.94 17.72 4.20
N ILE A 776 39.00 16.96 3.67
CA ILE A 776 38.13 17.41 2.57
C ILE A 776 36.68 17.41 3.05
N ASP A 777 35.84 18.19 2.39
CA ASP A 777 34.39 18.11 2.56
C ASP A 777 33.84 17.15 1.48
N THR A 778 33.19 16.06 1.93
CA THR A 778 32.55 15.08 1.07
C THR A 778 31.05 15.00 1.38
N PHE A 779 30.25 14.51 0.46
CA PHE A 779 28.81 14.31 0.69
C PHE A 779 28.57 13.05 1.53
N THR A 780 27.52 13.05 2.34
CA THR A 780 27.15 11.88 3.18
C THR A 780 26.45 10.78 2.40
N SER A 781 25.96 11.10 1.21
CA SER A 781 25.44 10.12 0.25
C SER A 781 25.51 10.63 -1.19
N ILE A 782 25.55 9.69 -2.14
CA ILE A 782 25.45 9.97 -3.58
C ILE A 782 24.22 9.24 -4.09
N GLN A 783 23.31 10.00 -4.72
CA GLN A 783 22.09 9.45 -5.27
C GLN A 783 22.06 9.56 -6.79
N LYS A 784 21.60 8.50 -7.44
CA LYS A 784 21.46 8.46 -8.89
C LYS A 784 20.11 7.89 -9.29
N LEU A 785 19.61 8.41 -10.40
CA LEU A 785 18.45 7.88 -11.11
C LEU A 785 18.86 7.62 -12.56
N ASP A 786 18.72 6.38 -12.99
CA ASP A 786 19.12 5.91 -14.32
C ASP A 786 20.58 6.26 -14.68
N GLY A 787 21.45 6.20 -13.67
CA GLY A 787 22.90 6.48 -13.77
C GLY A 787 23.26 7.96 -13.75
N LYS A 788 22.30 8.87 -13.60
CA LYS A 788 22.57 10.31 -13.46
C LYS A 788 22.46 10.73 -12.01
N VAL A 789 23.44 11.48 -11.52
CA VAL A 789 23.37 12.05 -10.19
C VAL A 789 22.23 13.06 -10.13
N PHE A 790 21.38 12.95 -9.12
CA PHE A 790 20.21 13.80 -8.95
C PHE A 790 19.99 14.26 -7.51
N ALA A 791 19.26 15.34 -7.37
CA ALA A 791 18.69 15.79 -6.12
C ALA A 791 17.17 15.89 -6.29
N ARG A 792 16.43 15.31 -5.36
CA ARG A 792 14.96 15.42 -5.31
C ARG A 792 14.54 16.33 -4.18
N VAL A 793 13.74 17.34 -4.52
CA VAL A 793 13.01 18.14 -3.54
C VAL A 793 11.54 17.77 -3.65
N GLU A 794 10.98 17.33 -2.54
CA GLU A 794 9.64 16.81 -2.48
C GLU A 794 8.82 17.54 -1.41
N ALA A 795 7.52 17.68 -1.63
CA ALA A 795 6.59 18.22 -0.66
C ALA A 795 5.22 17.59 -0.83
N ASP A 796 4.50 17.40 0.27
CA ASP A 796 3.11 17.02 0.24
C ASP A 796 2.22 18.23 0.00
N ILE A 797 1.13 18.02 -0.76
CA ILE A 797 0.15 19.05 -1.08
C ILE A 797 -0.96 19.03 -0.03
N LYS A 798 -1.22 20.19 0.58
CA LYS A 798 -2.39 20.39 1.44
C LYS A 798 -3.63 20.50 0.57
N GLY A 799 -4.62 19.65 0.81
CA GLY A 799 -5.87 19.65 0.07
C GLY A 799 -5.86 18.76 -1.18
N ASP A 800 -6.96 18.80 -1.93
CA ASP A 800 -7.30 17.78 -2.91
C ASP A 800 -7.05 18.20 -4.37
N ASP A 801 -6.53 19.40 -4.63
CA ASP A 801 -6.22 19.85 -6.01
C ASP A 801 -4.74 19.66 -6.33
N VAL A 802 -4.33 18.39 -6.33
CA VAL A 802 -2.93 17.98 -6.51
C VAL A 802 -2.40 18.44 -7.88
N GLN A 803 -3.20 18.29 -8.94
CA GLN A 803 -2.77 18.62 -10.30
C GLN A 803 -2.48 20.12 -10.49
N ALA A 804 -3.39 21.00 -10.04
CA ALA A 804 -3.19 22.44 -10.21
C ALA A 804 -2.02 22.94 -9.36
N VAL A 805 -1.89 22.46 -8.11
CA VAL A 805 -0.78 22.85 -7.22
C VAL A 805 0.55 22.37 -7.78
N THR A 806 0.66 21.11 -8.23
CA THR A 806 1.90 20.57 -8.84
C THR A 806 2.33 21.42 -10.05
N LYS A 807 1.38 21.71 -10.94
CA LYS A 807 1.66 22.54 -12.12
C LYS A 807 2.19 23.92 -11.73
N ASP A 808 1.51 24.60 -10.80
CA ASP A 808 1.91 25.94 -10.35
C ASP A 808 3.30 25.93 -9.71
N VAL A 809 3.60 24.92 -8.88
CA VAL A 809 4.89 24.72 -8.22
C VAL A 809 6.00 24.49 -9.24
N VAL A 810 5.82 23.55 -10.16
CA VAL A 810 6.79 23.24 -11.20
C VAL A 810 7.02 24.44 -12.13
N ASP A 811 5.97 25.16 -12.51
CA ASP A 811 6.07 26.39 -13.30
C ASP A 811 6.77 27.54 -12.52
N GLY A 812 6.60 27.55 -11.19
CA GLY A 812 7.32 28.47 -10.29
C GLY A 812 8.79 28.14 -10.22
N VAL A 813 9.14 26.87 -10.06
CA VAL A 813 10.54 26.41 -9.99
C VAL A 813 11.28 26.66 -11.30
N LYS A 814 10.64 26.45 -12.46
CA LYS A 814 11.22 26.77 -13.79
C LYS A 814 11.62 28.23 -13.97
N LYS A 815 11.08 29.14 -13.18
CA LYS A 815 11.42 30.58 -13.21
C LYS A 815 12.57 30.95 -12.28
N LEU A 816 13.06 30.01 -11.47
CA LEU A 816 14.20 30.25 -10.60
C LEU A 816 15.50 30.35 -11.42
N ASP A 817 16.39 31.22 -11.00
CA ASP A 817 17.73 31.35 -11.57
C ASP A 817 18.64 30.25 -11.00
N LEU A 818 18.52 29.04 -11.58
CA LEU A 818 19.32 27.87 -11.20
C LEU A 818 20.68 27.91 -11.88
N PRO A 819 21.72 27.24 -11.31
CA PRO A 819 23.02 27.10 -11.98
C PRO A 819 22.88 26.49 -13.39
N LYS A 820 23.65 26.96 -14.36
CA LYS A 820 23.49 26.64 -15.80
C LYS A 820 23.64 25.14 -16.13
N ASP A 821 24.42 24.43 -15.32
CA ASP A 821 24.70 23.01 -15.53
C ASP A 821 23.68 22.09 -14.84
N VAL A 822 22.62 22.69 -14.24
CA VAL A 822 21.53 21.94 -13.61
C VAL A 822 20.35 21.85 -14.56
N SER A 823 19.97 20.64 -14.93
CA SER A 823 18.71 20.37 -15.63
C SER A 823 17.63 20.00 -14.62
N LEU A 824 16.39 20.33 -14.96
CA LEU A 824 15.24 20.18 -14.10
C LEU A 824 14.22 19.25 -14.76
N ASP A 825 13.74 18.28 -14.01
CA ASP A 825 12.52 17.52 -14.30
C ASP A 825 11.56 17.69 -13.11
N GLY A 826 10.29 17.92 -13.37
CA GLY A 826 9.34 18.20 -12.31
C GLY A 826 8.00 17.55 -12.60
N GLY A 827 7.49 16.86 -11.62
CA GLY A 827 6.24 16.11 -11.68
C GLY A 827 5.78 15.70 -10.28
N GLY A 828 5.49 14.45 -10.10
CA GLY A 828 5.11 13.87 -8.82
C GLY A 828 3.85 13.02 -8.94
N GLY A 829 3.16 12.83 -7.84
CA GLY A 829 1.92 12.05 -7.79
C GLY A 829 0.83 12.52 -8.74
N SER A 830 0.90 13.79 -9.21
CA SER A 830 -0.01 14.30 -10.23
C SER A 830 0.13 13.60 -11.58
N ASP A 831 1.34 13.22 -11.99
CA ASP A 831 1.57 12.59 -13.30
C ASP A 831 1.03 11.16 -13.29
N GLU A 832 1.30 10.40 -12.22
CA GLU A 832 0.70 9.08 -12.01
C GLU A 832 -0.82 9.17 -11.92
N THR A 833 -1.35 10.18 -11.22
CA THR A 833 -2.80 10.43 -11.13
C THR A 833 -3.39 10.68 -12.51
N VAL A 834 -2.76 11.50 -13.35
CA VAL A 834 -3.22 11.78 -14.73
C VAL A 834 -3.19 10.50 -15.58
N GLU A 835 -2.14 9.69 -15.49
CA GLU A 835 -2.04 8.42 -16.21
C GLU A 835 -3.17 7.45 -15.81
N VAL A 836 -3.46 7.36 -14.51
CA VAL A 836 -4.55 6.56 -13.98
C VAL A 836 -5.91 7.06 -14.48
N PHE A 837 -6.15 8.37 -14.47
CA PHE A 837 -7.40 8.94 -14.99
C PHE A 837 -7.56 8.72 -16.50
N GLN A 838 -6.47 8.79 -17.27
CA GLN A 838 -6.50 8.47 -18.70
C GLN A 838 -6.82 6.99 -18.94
N SER A 839 -6.19 6.09 -18.19
CA SER A 839 -6.43 4.64 -18.27
C SER A 839 -7.86 4.27 -17.90
N LEU A 840 -8.40 4.86 -16.82
CA LEU A 840 -9.79 4.68 -16.43
C LEU A 840 -10.77 5.33 -17.42
N GLY A 841 -10.41 6.47 -17.99
CA GLY A 841 -11.16 7.10 -19.07
C GLY A 841 -11.28 6.20 -20.30
N LEU A 842 -10.17 5.55 -20.68
CA LEU A 842 -10.17 4.56 -21.77
C LEU A 842 -11.00 3.32 -21.41
N ALA A 843 -10.90 2.85 -20.15
CA ALA A 843 -11.73 1.76 -19.66
C ALA A 843 -13.22 2.08 -19.72
N ILE A 844 -13.64 3.31 -19.36
CA ILE A 844 -15.00 3.81 -19.47
C ILE A 844 -15.47 3.80 -20.94
N LEU A 845 -14.66 4.31 -21.87
CA LEU A 845 -15.00 4.30 -23.31
C LEU A 845 -15.11 2.87 -23.83
N THR A 846 -14.20 1.99 -23.45
CA THR A 846 -14.24 0.56 -23.81
C THR A 846 -15.48 -0.11 -23.26
N ALA A 847 -15.83 0.16 -22.00
CA ALA A 847 -17.06 -0.34 -21.37
C ALA A 847 -18.31 0.10 -22.14
N ILE A 848 -18.41 1.37 -22.55
CA ILE A 848 -19.53 1.87 -23.36
C ILE A 848 -19.61 1.12 -24.70
N GLY A 849 -18.47 0.88 -25.36
CA GLY A 849 -18.38 0.10 -26.58
C GLY A 849 -18.85 -1.34 -26.40
N LEU A 850 -18.41 -2.01 -25.36
CA LEU A 850 -18.80 -3.41 -25.03
C LEU A 850 -20.29 -3.49 -24.66
N VAL A 851 -20.82 -2.52 -23.93
CA VAL A 851 -22.25 -2.39 -23.62
C VAL A 851 -23.05 -2.21 -24.90
N TYR A 852 -22.60 -1.38 -25.84
CA TYR A 852 -23.22 -1.23 -27.16
C TYR A 852 -23.29 -2.58 -27.89
N LEU A 853 -22.18 -3.32 -27.96
CA LEU A 853 -22.12 -4.62 -28.61
C LEU A 853 -23.05 -5.66 -27.94
N THR A 854 -23.06 -5.71 -26.61
CA THR A 854 -23.94 -6.62 -25.85
C THR A 854 -25.42 -6.33 -26.16
N MET A 855 -25.80 -5.06 -26.20
CA MET A 855 -27.17 -4.67 -26.55
C MET A 855 -27.48 -4.88 -28.03
N LEU A 856 -26.53 -4.73 -28.94
CA LEU A 856 -26.68 -5.02 -30.35
C LEU A 856 -27.01 -6.50 -30.55
N VAL A 857 -26.32 -7.41 -29.89
CA VAL A 857 -26.60 -8.85 -29.91
C VAL A 857 -27.99 -9.13 -29.33
N THR A 858 -28.37 -8.46 -28.26
CA THR A 858 -29.64 -8.70 -27.55
C THR A 858 -30.85 -8.22 -28.36
N PHE A 859 -30.78 -7.02 -28.94
CA PHE A 859 -31.93 -6.40 -29.63
C PHE A 859 -31.93 -6.59 -31.15
N GLY A 860 -30.82 -6.95 -31.76
CA GLY A 860 -30.70 -7.21 -33.20
C GLY A 860 -30.89 -5.94 -34.11
N LYS A 861 -30.93 -4.75 -33.52
CA LYS A 861 -31.18 -3.48 -34.25
C LYS A 861 -30.22 -2.41 -33.74
N ALA A 862 -29.30 -1.91 -34.56
CA ALA A 862 -28.26 -0.96 -34.17
C ALA A 862 -28.76 0.37 -33.55
N ARG A 863 -29.97 0.82 -33.89
CA ARG A 863 -30.58 2.06 -33.39
C ARG A 863 -30.97 1.98 -31.91
N ILE A 864 -31.34 0.79 -31.43
CA ILE A 864 -31.84 0.60 -30.06
C ILE A 864 -30.71 0.81 -29.03
N PRO A 865 -29.51 0.23 -29.18
CA PRO A 865 -28.38 0.51 -28.29
C PRO A 865 -28.05 2.02 -28.20
N PHE A 866 -28.05 2.76 -29.30
CA PHE A 866 -27.81 4.21 -29.27
C PHE A 866 -28.86 4.98 -28.46
N ILE A 867 -30.14 4.57 -28.58
CA ILE A 867 -31.21 5.17 -27.77
C ILE A 867 -31.00 4.92 -26.30
N ILE A 868 -30.60 3.68 -25.91
CA ILE A 868 -30.32 3.31 -24.53
C ILE A 868 -29.12 4.08 -24.01
N LEU A 869 -27.99 4.11 -24.75
CA LEU A 869 -26.77 4.81 -24.36
C LEU A 869 -26.93 6.33 -24.26
N SER A 870 -27.93 6.93 -24.94
CA SER A 870 -28.20 8.36 -24.79
C SER A 870 -28.54 8.79 -23.37
N SER A 871 -28.97 7.85 -22.50
CA SER A 871 -29.20 8.12 -21.07
C SER A 871 -27.92 8.36 -20.29
N LEU A 872 -26.78 7.80 -20.73
CA LEU A 872 -25.49 7.95 -20.07
C LEU A 872 -24.92 9.37 -20.15
N ILE A 873 -25.25 10.11 -21.22
CA ILE A 873 -24.77 11.47 -21.45
C ILE A 873 -25.11 12.40 -20.27
N PHE A 874 -26.21 12.13 -19.58
CA PHE A 874 -26.72 12.99 -18.51
C PHE A 874 -26.39 12.49 -17.09
N VAL A 875 -25.64 11.41 -16.96
CA VAL A 875 -25.14 10.88 -15.68
C VAL A 875 -24.31 11.91 -14.92
N PRO A 876 -23.35 12.63 -15.56
CA PRO A 876 -22.50 13.59 -14.85
C PRO A 876 -23.27 14.69 -14.12
N ILE A 877 -24.49 15.04 -14.56
CA ILE A 877 -25.27 16.11 -13.92
C ILE A 877 -25.43 15.88 -12.42
N GLY A 878 -25.95 14.74 -12.02
CA GLY A 878 -26.20 14.45 -10.61
C GLY A 878 -24.95 14.04 -9.87
N SER A 879 -24.02 13.31 -10.50
CA SER A 879 -22.77 12.91 -9.89
C SER A 879 -21.93 14.13 -9.49
N LEU A 880 -21.70 15.08 -10.39
CA LEU A 880 -20.93 16.29 -10.11
C LEU A 880 -21.58 17.18 -9.07
N VAL A 881 -22.91 17.35 -9.13
CA VAL A 881 -23.65 18.09 -8.09
C VAL A 881 -23.54 17.38 -6.73
N GLY A 882 -23.65 16.05 -6.69
CA GLY A 882 -23.49 15.26 -5.46
C GLY A 882 -22.10 15.43 -4.84
N LEU A 883 -21.04 15.36 -5.64
CA LEU A 883 -19.66 15.56 -5.20
C LEU A 883 -19.43 16.96 -4.61
N VAL A 884 -19.91 18.01 -5.28
CA VAL A 884 -19.80 19.40 -4.77
C VAL A 884 -20.53 19.56 -3.44
N LEU A 885 -21.76 19.01 -3.33
CA LEU A 885 -22.53 19.09 -2.09
C LEU A 885 -21.86 18.36 -0.92
N ALA A 886 -21.21 17.24 -1.22
CA ALA A 886 -20.49 16.45 -0.23
C ALA A 886 -19.04 16.92 0.00
N LYS A 887 -18.55 17.87 -0.80
CA LYS A 887 -17.16 18.34 -0.81
C LYS A 887 -16.17 17.23 -1.05
N GLU A 888 -16.50 16.29 -1.92
CA GLU A 888 -15.62 15.19 -2.31
C GLU A 888 -14.89 15.54 -3.61
N PRO A 889 -13.55 15.29 -3.67
CA PRO A 889 -12.76 15.56 -4.87
C PRO A 889 -13.02 14.53 -5.97
N LEU A 890 -12.57 14.83 -7.17
CA LEU A 890 -12.49 13.86 -8.26
C LEU A 890 -11.32 12.91 -7.98
N SER A 891 -11.64 11.71 -7.53
CA SER A 891 -10.70 10.65 -7.19
C SER A 891 -10.90 9.42 -8.08
N VAL A 892 -9.99 8.45 -7.96
CA VAL A 892 -10.11 7.17 -8.67
C VAL A 892 -11.41 6.44 -8.32
N SER A 893 -11.82 6.50 -7.05
CA SER A 893 -13.10 5.91 -6.60
C SER A 893 -14.32 6.55 -7.27
N VAL A 894 -14.28 7.85 -7.52
CA VAL A 894 -15.31 8.59 -8.28
C VAL A 894 -15.36 8.10 -9.74
N MET A 895 -14.20 7.88 -10.38
CA MET A 895 -14.14 7.34 -11.74
C MET A 895 -14.74 5.93 -11.84
N ILE A 896 -14.50 5.09 -10.84
CA ILE A 896 -15.14 3.77 -10.74
C ILE A 896 -16.65 3.90 -10.50
N GLY A 897 -17.08 4.89 -9.73
CA GLY A 897 -18.48 5.24 -9.60
C GLY A 897 -19.13 5.59 -10.96
N PHE A 898 -18.45 6.35 -11.82
CA PHE A 898 -18.90 6.62 -13.19
C PHE A 898 -18.96 5.36 -14.04
N LEU A 899 -17.91 4.51 -13.96
CA LEU A 899 -17.90 3.22 -14.67
C LEU A 899 -19.09 2.36 -14.25
N MET A 900 -19.36 2.26 -12.97
CA MET A 900 -20.47 1.50 -12.41
C MET A 900 -21.83 2.04 -12.88
N LEU A 901 -21.98 3.36 -12.96
CA LEU A 901 -23.20 4.00 -13.43
C LEU A 901 -23.55 3.63 -14.89
N ILE A 902 -22.55 3.32 -15.74
CA ILE A 902 -22.81 2.83 -17.10
C ILE A 902 -23.65 1.55 -17.03
N GLY A 903 -23.30 0.62 -16.18
CA GLY A 903 -24.06 -0.62 -15.98
C GLY A 903 -25.45 -0.37 -15.38
N ILE A 904 -25.52 0.44 -14.32
CA ILE A 904 -26.78 0.65 -13.57
C ILE A 904 -27.81 1.42 -14.37
N VAL A 905 -27.40 2.50 -15.02
CA VAL A 905 -28.32 3.38 -15.77
C VAL A 905 -28.84 2.69 -17.04
N THR A 906 -27.98 1.95 -17.74
CA THR A 906 -28.39 1.18 -18.93
C THR A 906 -29.41 0.11 -18.60
N THR A 907 -29.37 -0.49 -17.39
CA THR A 907 -30.38 -1.47 -16.92
C THR A 907 -31.79 -0.88 -16.95
N ASN A 908 -31.98 0.28 -16.36
CA ASN A 908 -33.29 0.95 -16.34
C ASN A 908 -33.77 1.29 -17.75
N ALA A 909 -32.86 1.72 -18.60
CA ALA A 909 -33.11 2.01 -20.00
C ALA A 909 -33.46 0.75 -20.81
N ILE A 910 -32.76 -0.38 -20.60
CA ILE A 910 -33.04 -1.67 -21.26
C ILE A 910 -34.45 -2.15 -20.92
N VAL A 911 -34.84 -2.13 -19.64
CA VAL A 911 -36.17 -2.58 -19.18
C VAL A 911 -37.30 -1.72 -19.79
N LEU A 912 -37.09 -0.41 -19.94
CA LEU A 912 -38.03 0.50 -20.55
C LEU A 912 -38.15 0.23 -22.06
N VAL A 913 -37.04 0.16 -22.78
CA VAL A 913 -37.00 -0.03 -24.24
C VAL A 913 -37.48 -1.42 -24.64
N ASP A 914 -37.16 -2.47 -23.88
CA ASP A 914 -37.71 -3.81 -24.09
C ASP A 914 -39.25 -3.79 -24.03
N ARG A 915 -39.83 -3.09 -23.06
CA ARG A 915 -41.27 -2.96 -22.93
C ARG A 915 -41.90 -2.19 -24.08
N ILE A 916 -41.22 -1.14 -24.56
CA ILE A 916 -41.68 -0.38 -25.77
C ILE A 916 -41.69 -1.33 -26.97
N THR A 917 -40.64 -2.12 -27.15
CA THR A 917 -40.52 -3.09 -28.26
C THR A 917 -41.61 -4.17 -28.17
N GLN A 918 -41.87 -4.74 -27.00
CA GLN A 918 -42.95 -5.70 -26.77
C GLN A 918 -44.32 -5.13 -27.09
N ASN A 919 -44.63 -3.90 -26.63
CA ASN A 919 -45.91 -3.24 -26.92
C ASN A 919 -46.10 -2.98 -28.44
N ARG A 920 -45.00 -2.70 -29.17
CA ARG A 920 -45.06 -2.52 -30.63
C ARG A 920 -45.20 -3.84 -31.37
N GLU A 921 -44.38 -4.84 -31.08
CA GLU A 921 -44.27 -6.07 -31.84
C GLU A 921 -45.39 -7.09 -31.52
N GLN A 922 -45.81 -7.14 -30.24
CA GLN A 922 -46.80 -8.13 -29.79
C GLN A 922 -48.23 -7.56 -29.72
N LYS A 923 -48.39 -6.25 -29.42
CA LYS A 923 -49.70 -5.62 -29.25
C LYS A 923 -50.10 -4.68 -30.39
N GLY A 924 -49.21 -4.45 -31.37
CA GLY A 924 -49.47 -3.62 -32.53
C GLY A 924 -49.73 -2.14 -32.21
N MET A 925 -49.28 -1.64 -31.03
CA MET A 925 -49.49 -0.24 -30.63
C MET A 925 -48.66 0.71 -31.48
N THR A 926 -49.19 1.95 -31.70
CA THR A 926 -48.40 3.02 -32.32
C THR A 926 -47.20 3.42 -31.45
N ILE A 927 -46.19 4.08 -32.05
CA ILE A 927 -44.96 4.45 -31.29
C ILE A 927 -45.33 5.29 -30.07
N ARG A 928 -46.16 6.30 -30.18
CA ARG A 928 -46.56 7.18 -29.07
C ARG A 928 -47.34 6.44 -27.97
N GLN A 929 -48.29 5.59 -28.38
CA GLN A 929 -49.05 4.78 -27.44
C GLN A 929 -48.11 3.83 -26.68
N SER A 930 -47.17 3.19 -27.40
CA SER A 930 -46.17 2.27 -26.82
C SER A 930 -45.26 2.98 -25.83
N LEU A 931 -44.80 4.19 -26.11
CA LEU A 931 -43.96 4.98 -25.22
C LEU A 931 -44.68 5.36 -23.91
N ILE A 932 -45.91 5.83 -24.00
CA ILE A 932 -46.71 6.24 -22.84
C ILE A 932 -47.05 5.02 -21.97
N GLU A 933 -47.51 3.92 -22.60
CA GLU A 933 -47.93 2.71 -21.89
C GLU A 933 -46.73 1.95 -21.27
N ALA A 934 -45.60 1.88 -21.98
CA ALA A 934 -44.38 1.29 -21.41
C ALA A 934 -43.89 2.10 -20.20
N GLY A 935 -43.91 3.43 -20.33
CA GLY A 935 -43.53 4.31 -19.22
C GLY A 935 -44.43 4.15 -18.00
N LYS A 936 -45.77 4.13 -18.17
CA LYS A 936 -46.71 3.87 -17.08
C LYS A 936 -46.45 2.53 -16.36
N THR A 937 -46.19 1.48 -17.15
CA THR A 937 -46.04 0.12 -16.62
C THR A 937 -44.71 -0.07 -15.91
N ARG A 938 -43.63 0.58 -16.39
CA ARG A 938 -42.26 0.43 -15.87
C ARG A 938 -41.84 1.51 -14.87
N LEU A 939 -42.65 2.58 -14.69
CA LEU A 939 -42.35 3.65 -13.75
C LEU A 939 -42.05 3.13 -12.31
N ARG A 940 -42.95 2.29 -11.79
CA ARG A 940 -42.84 1.77 -10.44
C ARG A 940 -41.61 0.87 -10.26
N PRO A 941 -41.34 -0.15 -11.11
CA PRO A 941 -40.11 -0.93 -11.03
C PRO A 941 -38.83 -0.09 -11.10
N ILE A 942 -38.71 0.81 -12.08
CA ILE A 942 -37.54 1.67 -12.29
C ILE A 942 -37.27 2.57 -11.07
N LEU A 943 -38.29 3.20 -10.52
CA LEU A 943 -38.15 4.01 -9.31
C LEU A 943 -37.77 3.15 -8.10
N MET A 944 -38.37 1.96 -7.95
CA MET A 944 -38.13 1.07 -6.85
C MET A 944 -36.67 0.58 -6.83
N THR A 945 -36.14 0.18 -7.97
CA THR A 945 -34.73 -0.26 -8.07
C THR A 945 -33.77 0.91 -7.80
N ALA A 946 -34.02 2.08 -8.39
CA ALA A 946 -33.19 3.25 -8.16
C ALA A 946 -33.20 3.68 -6.68
N PHE A 947 -34.37 3.76 -6.05
CA PHE A 947 -34.48 4.11 -4.62
C PHE A 947 -33.87 3.05 -3.72
N ALA A 948 -34.00 1.75 -4.02
CA ALA A 948 -33.39 0.68 -3.25
C ALA A 948 -31.86 0.76 -3.31
N THR A 949 -31.29 1.00 -4.50
CA THR A 949 -29.83 1.17 -4.69
C THR A 949 -29.32 2.44 -4.00
N ILE A 950 -30.02 3.58 -4.14
CA ILE A 950 -29.66 4.81 -3.44
C ILE A 950 -29.69 4.59 -1.92
N ALA A 951 -30.74 3.98 -1.40
CA ALA A 951 -30.91 3.72 0.03
C ALA A 951 -29.81 2.78 0.58
N ALA A 952 -29.41 1.77 -0.20
CA ALA A 952 -28.30 0.88 0.14
C ALA A 952 -26.97 1.59 0.29
N LEU A 953 -26.73 2.64 -0.49
CA LEU A 953 -25.46 3.38 -0.50
C LEU A 953 -25.42 4.58 0.47
N ILE A 954 -26.56 4.97 1.06
CA ILE A 954 -26.59 6.10 2.01
C ILE A 954 -25.64 5.90 3.20
N PRO A 955 -25.60 4.75 3.89
CA PRO A 955 -24.65 4.57 5.00
C PRO A 955 -23.20 4.81 4.57
N LEU A 956 -22.81 4.23 3.44
CA LEU A 956 -21.47 4.38 2.87
C LEU A 956 -21.14 5.83 2.46
N ALA A 957 -22.13 6.59 1.97
CA ALA A 957 -21.94 8.00 1.62
C ALA A 957 -21.80 8.93 2.84
N LEU A 958 -22.29 8.51 4.00
CA LEU A 958 -22.27 9.28 5.26
C LEU A 958 -21.14 8.87 6.20
N THR A 959 -20.32 7.90 5.80
CA THR A 959 -19.20 7.44 6.62
C THR A 959 -18.16 8.54 6.84
N THR A 960 -17.59 8.56 8.04
CA THR A 960 -16.48 9.43 8.43
C THR A 960 -15.32 8.63 9.00
N SER A 961 -15.41 7.30 8.98
CA SER A 961 -14.40 6.42 9.56
C SER A 961 -13.20 6.31 8.64
N SER A 962 -12.01 6.29 9.24
CA SER A 962 -10.75 6.04 8.56
C SER A 962 -10.76 4.67 7.85
N GLY A 963 -10.10 4.60 6.69
CA GLY A 963 -10.08 3.42 5.84
C GLY A 963 -11.33 3.22 4.97
N THR A 964 -12.37 4.05 5.10
CA THR A 964 -13.61 3.92 4.31
C THR A 964 -13.81 5.03 3.29
N LEU A 965 -12.98 6.07 3.30
CA LEU A 965 -13.12 7.26 2.43
C LEU A 965 -13.06 6.93 0.93
N ILE A 966 -12.30 5.91 0.55
CA ILE A 966 -12.26 5.42 -0.84
C ILE A 966 -13.68 5.04 -1.32
N SER A 967 -14.46 4.41 -0.48
CA SER A 967 -15.81 3.95 -0.83
C SER A 967 -16.86 5.08 -0.81
N LYS A 968 -16.60 6.17 -0.06
CA LYS A 968 -17.50 7.34 0.07
C LYS A 968 -17.67 8.09 -1.25
N GLY A 969 -16.57 8.45 -1.92
CA GLY A 969 -16.61 9.15 -3.21
C GLY A 969 -17.37 8.36 -4.28
N LEU A 970 -17.15 7.04 -4.32
CA LEU A 970 -17.91 6.12 -5.18
C LEU A 970 -19.41 6.16 -4.86
N ALA A 971 -19.78 6.03 -3.58
CA ALA A 971 -21.20 6.01 -3.17
C ALA A 971 -21.93 7.31 -3.54
N ILE A 972 -21.31 8.47 -3.29
CA ILE A 972 -21.87 9.79 -3.62
C ILE A 972 -22.04 9.95 -5.13
N THR A 973 -21.03 9.54 -5.91
CA THR A 973 -21.11 9.56 -7.39
C THR A 973 -22.28 8.74 -7.89
N VAL A 974 -22.47 7.54 -7.35
CA VAL A 974 -23.55 6.65 -7.77
C VAL A 974 -24.91 7.17 -7.32
N ILE A 975 -25.05 7.65 -6.09
CA ILE A 975 -26.31 8.23 -5.58
C ILE A 975 -26.73 9.42 -6.46
N GLY A 976 -25.82 10.38 -6.67
CA GLY A 976 -26.07 11.56 -7.48
C GLY A 976 -26.41 11.22 -8.94
N GLY A 977 -25.57 10.40 -9.56
CA GLY A 977 -25.72 9.97 -10.95
C GLY A 977 -26.98 9.14 -11.18
N LEU A 978 -27.31 8.22 -10.26
CA LEU A 978 -28.52 7.41 -10.39
C LEU A 978 -29.79 8.23 -10.15
N ALA A 979 -29.78 9.18 -9.24
CA ALA A 979 -30.93 10.06 -8.98
C ALA A 979 -31.24 10.91 -10.21
N SER A 980 -30.25 11.61 -10.78
CA SER A 980 -30.45 12.44 -11.99
C SER A 980 -30.76 11.60 -13.22
N SER A 981 -30.00 10.52 -13.44
CA SER A 981 -30.17 9.68 -14.64
C SER A 981 -31.53 8.97 -14.66
N THR A 982 -32.02 8.49 -13.51
CA THR A 982 -33.33 7.82 -13.45
C THR A 982 -34.45 8.76 -13.86
N LEU A 983 -34.46 10.01 -13.35
CA LEU A 983 -35.43 11.02 -13.75
C LEU A 983 -35.34 11.39 -15.23
N LEU A 984 -34.11 11.61 -15.70
CA LEU A 984 -33.87 12.00 -17.10
C LEU A 984 -34.11 10.84 -18.07
N THR A 985 -33.75 9.60 -17.74
CA THR A 985 -33.98 8.42 -18.55
C THR A 985 -35.46 8.22 -18.84
N LEU A 986 -36.33 8.39 -17.84
CA LEU A 986 -37.79 8.28 -17.98
C LEU A 986 -38.37 9.33 -18.94
N ILE A 987 -37.70 10.45 -19.16
CA ILE A 987 -38.14 11.53 -20.05
C ILE A 987 -37.39 11.50 -21.38
N ILE A 988 -36.07 11.35 -21.35
CA ILE A 988 -35.20 11.49 -22.51
C ILE A 988 -35.30 10.29 -23.46
N ILE A 989 -35.31 9.06 -22.92
CA ILE A 989 -35.40 7.86 -23.77
C ILE A 989 -36.63 7.87 -24.65
N PRO A 990 -37.86 8.14 -24.15
CA PRO A 990 -39.01 8.30 -25.02
C PRO A 990 -38.87 9.40 -26.09
N VAL A 991 -38.29 10.54 -25.75
CA VAL A 991 -38.04 11.64 -26.66
C VAL A 991 -37.04 11.25 -27.75
N VAL A 992 -35.89 10.64 -27.36
CA VAL A 992 -34.89 10.19 -28.32
C VAL A 992 -35.41 9.04 -29.18
N TYR A 993 -36.16 8.11 -28.60
CA TYR A 993 -36.80 7.03 -29.36
C TYR A 993 -37.72 7.57 -30.47
N GLU A 994 -38.61 8.50 -30.11
CA GLU A 994 -39.48 9.12 -31.12
C GLU A 994 -38.71 9.90 -32.20
N LEU A 995 -37.55 10.49 -31.88
CA LEU A 995 -36.69 11.17 -32.86
C LEU A 995 -36.03 10.18 -33.82
N PHE A 996 -35.49 9.08 -33.34
CA PHE A 996 -34.86 8.04 -34.18
C PHE A 996 -35.87 7.31 -35.09
N PHE A 997 -37.16 7.28 -34.71
CA PHE A 997 -38.26 6.70 -35.48
C PHE A 997 -39.21 7.75 -36.06
N ALA A 998 -38.77 9.00 -36.21
CA ALA A 998 -39.61 10.11 -36.63
C ALA A 998 -40.34 9.88 -37.97
N LYS A 999 -39.71 9.20 -38.96
CA LYS A 999 -40.31 8.82 -40.21
C LYS A 999 -41.50 7.88 -40.02
N GLN A 1000 -41.41 6.93 -39.13
CA GLN A 1000 -42.49 5.98 -38.83
C GLN A 1000 -43.63 6.65 -38.06
N VAL A 1001 -43.32 7.54 -37.12
CA VAL A 1001 -44.35 8.32 -36.39
C VAL A 1001 -45.16 9.21 -37.34
N LYS A 1002 -44.52 9.82 -38.35
CA LYS A 1002 -45.23 10.59 -39.37
C LYS A 1002 -46.18 9.70 -40.18
N ARG A 1003 -45.73 8.51 -40.55
CA ARG A 1003 -46.54 7.55 -41.30
C ARG A 1003 -47.72 7.02 -40.48
N GLU A 1004 -47.52 6.69 -39.23
CA GLU A 1004 -48.57 6.25 -38.31
C GLU A 1004 -49.65 7.33 -38.12
N LYS A 1005 -49.23 8.62 -37.97
CA LYS A 1005 -50.16 9.76 -37.87
C LYS A 1005 -50.96 10.03 -39.16
N GLN A 1006 -50.40 9.75 -40.33
CA GLN A 1006 -51.14 9.85 -41.61
C GLN A 1006 -52.19 8.77 -41.69
N LEU A 1007 -51.86 7.54 -41.38
CA LEU A 1007 -52.83 6.42 -41.38
C LEU A 1007 -53.95 6.61 -40.34
N GLU A 1008 -53.67 7.18 -39.15
CA GLU A 1008 -54.73 7.51 -38.18
C GLU A 1008 -55.63 8.60 -38.69
N LYS A 1009 -55.14 9.55 -39.48
CA LYS A 1009 -56.01 10.62 -40.15
C LYS A 1009 -56.82 10.09 -41.32
N GLU A 1010 -56.39 9.06 -42.01
CA GLU A 1010 -57.08 8.39 -43.08
C GLU A 1010 -58.13 7.40 -42.58
N THR A 1011 -58.02 6.94 -41.33
CA THR A 1011 -58.98 6.00 -40.69
C THR A 1011 -60.00 6.68 -39.76
N THR A 1012 -59.87 7.95 -39.45
CA THR A 1012 -60.85 8.82 -38.78
C THR A 1012 -61.54 9.73 -39.77
#